data_8b02a22629e40b66543b220bc5f34611
#
_entry.id   8b02a22629e40b66543b220bc5f34611
#
_cell.length_a   1.000
_cell.length_b   1.000
_cell.length_c   1.000
_cell.angle_alpha   90.00
_cell.angle_beta   90.00
_cell.angle_gamma   90.00
#
_symmetry.space_group_name_H-M   'P 1'
#
loop_
_entity.id
_entity.type
_entity.pdbx_description
1 polymer ?
#
loop_
_entity_poly.entity_id
_entity_poly.type
_entity_poly.pdbx_seq_one_letter_code
_entity_poly.pdbx_strand_id
1 'polypeptide(L)'
;MFWPAAALIAASLLCIANADAANNPQDVDKGGAPTLVVAPPQRPALRWQPLEVQINSATVGSWVLLERNGELMASESMLENWRVRPPPIGEAFEHLQDRWYPLSALAGFSAQFDKVEQALHLEFSAEAFQLSSLEPSEMKLQAQSPALWAGFVNYDLSLSQQDSSASPALRNAAGLWELGLSSPWGLLTSSHVLRQLNSTDGLEQREHVRLETTFNRDFPQYQLSLRLGDSNTSGEAGSRAVFFGGVQIGRNFNLRPGFVTQPVPILSGAATSPSTVELYVDGALRQVSRVPSGPFTLQDPSLLGVDGQVSLVVRDALGRETVMSQTLYRKAQLLAPGLSDWTVEGGTLRYQLGTATSYYGETFVSGHWRQGWLPGLTVLGQAQGSRELQNARAGAIVGLPAGWLLEVVGAYSENTQAGSGLEKSLGLQYQHAGLYLHAQTVHSQDSYRALGLMTSPNHRSQDTISLGLPISNASNLAFSLARVRDQNTYTIETRSLVYSHQVGPGRLNLSLTQVQGARQGYSHMLLWTMPLGPWAPRTNVQAFVSQRDEQTMFYAGMSKEPSPQAPWGWRLLNSQTAGATAQELGLYHLGQRTQLQADLKLSDNAQFGRLSLQGAWVVVDGDVYATPQSNSSMALVEVPGLADVGVGLHGRVQAYTDARGRALITQLQPYNNNTITLNANDLPIGAEIDNISIEVLPPQRSAIKALFQVRTGQSALLRLVLDDDTEVPAGAQLRIVNDIDPARVFYVARKGQVFVTGLAQDNRLQVRFAEKACTLKLAVPSPNAQTIWRPPPQTCKEVKP
;
A
#
# COMPACT_ATOMS: atom_id res chain seq x y z
N MET A 1 -0.98 -48.59 -25.39
CA MET A 1 -1.48 -49.86 -24.79
C MET A 1 -2.28 -49.44 -23.56
N PHE A 2 -3.56 -49.71 -23.72
CA PHE A 2 -4.64 -49.90 -22.72
C PHE A 2 -5.09 -48.73 -21.81
N TRP A 3 -6.14 -48.13 -22.23
CA TRP A 3 -7.36 -47.77 -21.54
C TRP A 3 -8.09 -49.04 -20.95
N PRO A 4 -9.21 -48.98 -20.18
CA PRO A 4 -10.11 -47.91 -19.70
C PRO A 4 -10.53 -48.13 -18.23
N ALA A 5 -11.38 -47.38 -17.54
CA ALA A 5 -12.81 -47.14 -17.67
C ALA A 5 -13.22 -46.23 -16.52
N ALA A 6 -13.91 -45.16 -16.64
CA ALA A 6 -15.34 -45.00 -16.89
C ALA A 6 -16.23 -45.47 -15.74
N ALA A 7 -16.87 -44.54 -15.13
CA ALA A 7 -18.31 -44.23 -15.23
C ALA A 7 -19.21 -44.70 -14.08
N LEU A 8 -20.09 -43.74 -13.74
CA LEU A 8 -21.52 -43.85 -13.40
C LEU A 8 -21.87 -44.24 -11.97
N ILE A 9 -22.82 -43.59 -11.25
CA ILE A 9 -24.24 -43.28 -11.50
C ILE A 9 -24.72 -42.52 -10.25
N ALA A 10 -25.31 -41.43 -10.22
CA ALA A 10 -26.67 -40.95 -10.46
C ALA A 10 -27.80 -41.82 -9.88
N ALA A 11 -28.61 -41.15 -9.09
CA ALA A 11 -30.05 -41.27 -8.92
C ALA A 11 -30.64 -42.44 -8.15
N SER A 12 -31.51 -42.13 -7.23
CA SER A 12 -32.96 -42.49 -7.16
C SER A 12 -33.40 -42.38 -5.71
N LEU A 13 -34.31 -41.51 -5.34
CA LEU A 13 -35.77 -41.53 -5.47
C LEU A 13 -36.47 -42.68 -4.73
N LEU A 14 -37.39 -42.26 -3.87
CA LEU A 14 -38.71 -42.83 -3.52
C LEU A 14 -38.79 -44.15 -2.80
N CYS A 15 -39.57 -44.14 -1.72
CA CYS A 15 -40.83 -44.86 -1.44
C CYS A 15 -41.16 -44.67 0.02
N ILE A 16 -42.27 -44.02 0.43
CA ILE A 16 -43.69 -44.48 0.42
C ILE A 16 -43.88 -45.83 1.10
N ALA A 17 -44.62 -45.83 2.15
CA ALA A 17 -45.84 -46.50 2.46
C ALA A 17 -45.99 -46.75 3.95
N ASN A 18 -47.04 -46.22 4.57
CA ASN A 18 -48.34 -46.88 4.82
C ASN A 18 -48.22 -48.13 5.66
N ALA A 19 -48.88 -48.19 6.77
CA ALA A 19 -50.25 -48.75 6.94
C ALA A 19 -50.56 -48.79 8.41
N ASP A 20 -51.76 -48.29 8.77
CA ASP A 20 -52.96 -49.05 9.11
C ASP A 20 -52.81 -49.92 10.40
N ALA A 21 -53.70 -49.98 11.30
CA ALA A 21 -55.16 -49.90 11.32
C ALA A 21 -55.64 -49.93 12.73
N ALA A 22 -56.79 -49.29 12.93
CA ALA A 22 -58.06 -49.82 13.38
C ALA A 22 -58.18 -50.31 14.83
N ASN A 23 -59.02 -49.72 15.56
CA ASN A 23 -60.35 -50.27 15.84
C ASN A 23 -61.25 -49.33 16.63
N ASN A 24 -62.42 -49.16 16.14
CA ASN A 24 -63.68 -48.78 16.79
C ASN A 24 -64.31 -50.05 17.35
N PRO A 25 -65.42 -50.14 18.11
CA PRO A 25 -66.52 -49.18 18.27
C PRO A 25 -67.29 -49.16 19.65
N GLN A 26 -68.32 -48.32 19.59
CA GLN A 26 -69.60 -48.40 20.39
C GLN A 26 -69.57 -47.71 21.79
N ASP A 27 -70.54 -46.94 22.23
CA ASP A 27 -72.01 -46.92 22.02
C ASP A 27 -72.61 -45.59 22.43
N VAL A 28 -73.56 -45.17 21.65
CA VAL A 28 -74.90 -44.55 21.92
C VAL A 28 -75.17 -44.01 23.35
N ASP A 29 -75.53 -42.73 23.53
CA ASP A 29 -76.92 -42.36 23.84
C ASP A 29 -77.21 -40.85 23.62
N LYS A 30 -78.45 -40.63 23.30
CA LYS A 30 -79.22 -39.45 22.95
C LYS A 30 -79.21 -38.30 23.98
N GLY A 31 -79.35 -37.08 23.45
CA GLY A 31 -80.20 -36.09 24.15
C GLY A 31 -79.73 -34.66 24.12
N GLY A 32 -80.41 -33.83 23.37
CA GLY A 32 -80.46 -32.42 23.68
C GLY A 32 -79.50 -31.50 22.84
N ALA A 33 -80.08 -30.88 21.84
CA ALA A 33 -79.43 -29.74 21.19
C ALA A 33 -79.31 -28.57 22.16
N PRO A 34 -78.12 -28.03 22.41
CA PRO A 34 -77.98 -26.66 22.87
C PRO A 34 -77.61 -25.77 21.66
N THR A 35 -78.29 -24.71 21.54
CA THR A 35 -78.10 -23.56 20.70
C THR A 35 -76.63 -23.17 20.70
N LEU A 36 -75.98 -23.25 19.58
CA LEU A 36 -74.64 -22.69 19.37
C LEU A 36 -74.75 -21.19 19.49
N VAL A 37 -74.41 -20.67 20.67
CA VAL A 37 -74.03 -19.26 20.83
C VAL A 37 -72.66 -19.16 20.17
N VAL A 38 -72.63 -18.68 18.92
CA VAL A 38 -71.39 -18.23 18.26
C VAL A 38 -70.89 -17.07 19.13
N ALA A 39 -69.85 -17.34 19.90
CA ALA A 39 -69.11 -16.28 20.57
C ALA A 39 -68.58 -15.32 19.46
N PRO A 40 -68.73 -14.00 19.63
CA PRO A 40 -68.17 -13.05 18.68
C PRO A 40 -66.71 -13.33 18.56
N PRO A 41 -66.07 -13.21 17.37
CA PRO A 41 -64.67 -13.41 17.17
C PRO A 41 -63.90 -12.50 18.14
N GLN A 42 -63.19 -13.09 19.07
CA GLN A 42 -62.37 -12.32 20.01
C GLN A 42 -61.38 -11.53 19.12
N ARG A 43 -61.49 -10.21 19.19
CA ARG A 43 -60.46 -9.35 18.55
C ARG A 43 -59.14 -9.76 19.15
N PRO A 44 -58.10 -9.97 18.30
CA PRO A 44 -56.78 -10.35 18.79
C PRO A 44 -56.36 -9.34 19.85
N ALA A 45 -55.95 -9.81 21.02
CA ALA A 45 -55.45 -8.94 22.09
C ALA A 45 -54.11 -8.34 21.62
N LEU A 46 -54.16 -7.06 21.26
CA LEU A 46 -52.97 -6.28 20.88
C LEU A 46 -52.47 -5.54 22.12
N ARG A 47 -51.19 -5.68 22.39
CA ARG A 47 -50.55 -5.02 23.52
C ARG A 47 -49.24 -4.39 23.09
N TRP A 48 -49.00 -3.13 23.44
CA TRP A 48 -47.76 -2.44 23.21
C TRP A 48 -46.78 -2.69 24.35
N GLN A 49 -45.56 -3.11 24.01
CA GLN A 49 -44.51 -3.42 24.98
C GLN A 49 -43.28 -2.57 24.72
N PRO A 50 -43.03 -1.51 25.50
CA PRO A 50 -41.76 -0.78 25.46
C PRO A 50 -40.68 -1.62 26.16
N LEU A 51 -39.67 -2.03 25.44
CA LEU A 51 -38.61 -2.92 25.91
C LEU A 51 -37.25 -2.38 25.48
N GLU A 52 -36.24 -2.57 26.32
CA GLU A 52 -34.85 -2.46 25.89
C GLU A 52 -34.48 -3.72 25.12
N VAL A 53 -34.07 -3.54 23.87
CA VAL A 53 -33.81 -4.65 22.99
C VAL A 53 -32.31 -4.84 22.82
N GLN A 54 -31.87 -6.07 23.04
CA GLN A 54 -30.52 -6.52 22.73
C GLN A 54 -30.61 -7.61 21.64
N ILE A 55 -29.78 -7.50 20.61
CA ILE A 55 -29.71 -8.45 19.52
C ILE A 55 -28.30 -9.05 19.44
N ASN A 56 -28.18 -10.37 19.59
CA ASN A 56 -26.91 -11.08 19.61
C ASN A 56 -25.89 -10.43 20.56
N SER A 57 -26.34 -10.09 21.77
CA SER A 57 -25.58 -9.42 22.84
C SER A 57 -25.20 -7.95 22.56
N ALA A 58 -25.73 -7.34 21.51
CA ALA A 58 -25.56 -5.91 21.24
C ALA A 58 -26.83 -5.14 21.57
N THR A 59 -26.74 -4.10 22.40
CA THR A 59 -27.89 -3.23 22.73
C THR A 59 -28.22 -2.38 21.51
N VAL A 60 -29.44 -2.50 21.01
CA VAL A 60 -29.95 -1.72 19.87
C VAL A 60 -30.90 -0.59 20.29
N GLY A 61 -31.13 -0.44 21.61
CA GLY A 61 -31.89 0.63 22.18
C GLY A 61 -33.28 0.22 22.66
N SER A 62 -34.09 1.21 23.07
CA SER A 62 -35.44 0.99 23.54
C SER A 62 -36.45 1.06 22.39
N TRP A 63 -37.27 0.04 22.25
CA TRP A 63 -38.23 -0.11 21.17
C TRP A 63 -39.60 -0.49 21.69
N VAL A 64 -40.65 -0.10 20.99
CA VAL A 64 -42.00 -0.45 21.32
C VAL A 64 -42.49 -1.57 20.42
N LEU A 65 -42.42 -2.80 20.88
CA LEU A 65 -42.88 -3.96 20.14
C LEU A 65 -44.41 -4.15 20.27
N LEU A 66 -45.02 -4.83 19.32
CA LEU A 66 -46.41 -5.21 19.33
C LEU A 66 -46.51 -6.69 19.71
N GLU A 67 -47.23 -6.96 20.80
CA GLU A 67 -47.59 -8.32 21.14
C GLU A 67 -49.00 -8.63 20.61
N ARG A 68 -49.14 -9.71 19.83
CA ARG A 68 -50.37 -10.19 19.26
C ARG A 68 -50.56 -11.66 19.64
N ASN A 69 -51.58 -11.97 20.43
CA ASN A 69 -51.85 -13.31 20.90
C ASN A 69 -50.68 -14.02 21.61
N GLY A 70 -49.84 -13.25 22.31
CA GLY A 70 -48.65 -13.78 23.00
C GLY A 70 -47.39 -13.88 22.12
N GLU A 71 -47.46 -13.47 20.87
CA GLU A 71 -46.34 -13.44 19.96
C GLU A 71 -45.82 -12.00 19.77
N LEU A 72 -44.49 -11.81 19.88
CA LEU A 72 -43.86 -10.52 19.69
C LEU A 72 -43.62 -10.24 18.22
N MET A 73 -44.00 -9.04 17.83
CA MET A 73 -43.87 -8.56 16.45
C MET A 73 -43.03 -7.29 16.39
N ALA A 74 -42.22 -7.17 15.38
CA ALA A 74 -41.47 -5.95 15.04
C ALA A 74 -41.98 -5.32 13.76
N SER A 75 -42.01 -3.98 13.72
CA SER A 75 -42.39 -3.28 12.50
C SER A 75 -41.28 -3.36 11.42
N GLU A 76 -41.68 -3.12 10.20
CA GLU A 76 -40.71 -3.09 9.08
C GLU A 76 -39.60 -2.08 9.34
N SER A 77 -39.92 -0.91 9.86
CA SER A 77 -38.94 0.12 10.22
C SER A 77 -37.97 -0.30 11.33
N MET A 78 -38.44 -1.10 12.31
CA MET A 78 -37.58 -1.68 13.34
C MET A 78 -36.61 -2.71 12.73
N LEU A 79 -37.14 -3.61 11.89
CA LEU A 79 -36.29 -4.61 11.22
C LEU A 79 -35.22 -3.95 10.34
N GLU A 80 -35.55 -2.85 9.65
CA GLU A 80 -34.58 -2.06 8.90
C GLU A 80 -33.49 -1.47 9.81
N ASN A 81 -33.87 -0.84 10.91
CA ASN A 81 -32.95 -0.29 11.90
C ASN A 81 -32.05 -1.37 12.52
N TRP A 82 -32.56 -2.55 12.76
CA TRP A 82 -31.83 -3.71 13.26
C TRP A 82 -31.03 -4.41 12.15
N ARG A 83 -31.22 -3.98 10.88
CA ARG A 83 -30.62 -4.60 9.68
C ARG A 83 -31.02 -6.05 9.47
N VAL A 84 -32.18 -6.44 10.00
CA VAL A 84 -32.75 -7.77 9.84
C VAL A 84 -33.61 -7.79 8.58
N ARG A 85 -33.55 -8.87 7.81
CA ARG A 85 -34.38 -9.03 6.62
C ARG A 85 -35.80 -9.37 7.04
N PRO A 86 -36.80 -8.65 6.55
CA PRO A 86 -38.18 -9.02 6.84
C PRO A 86 -38.49 -10.39 6.25
N PRO A 87 -39.32 -11.21 6.96
CA PRO A 87 -39.84 -12.45 6.38
C PRO A 87 -40.71 -12.18 5.15
N PRO A 88 -41.12 -13.23 4.41
CA PRO A 88 -42.01 -13.06 3.24
C PRO A 88 -43.30 -12.31 3.63
N ILE A 89 -43.82 -11.47 2.74
CA ILE A 89 -44.99 -10.59 2.96
C ILE A 89 -46.24 -11.34 3.46
N GLY A 90 -46.38 -12.64 3.14
CA GLY A 90 -47.50 -13.47 3.60
C GLY A 90 -47.62 -13.66 5.13
N GLU A 91 -46.55 -13.33 5.88
CA GLU A 91 -46.52 -13.41 7.36
C GLU A 91 -46.72 -12.06 8.04
N ALA A 92 -46.85 -10.98 7.26
CA ALA A 92 -46.98 -9.64 7.77
C ALA A 92 -48.42 -9.34 8.28
N PHE A 93 -48.51 -8.60 9.40
CA PHE A 93 -49.75 -8.05 9.91
C PHE A 93 -49.76 -6.53 9.74
N GLU A 94 -50.74 -6.02 8.99
CA GLU A 94 -50.86 -4.57 8.78
C GLU A 94 -51.60 -3.92 9.97
N HIS A 95 -50.93 -2.97 10.63
CA HIS A 95 -51.54 -2.22 11.74
C HIS A 95 -50.94 -0.80 11.81
N LEU A 96 -51.81 0.23 11.91
CA LEU A 96 -51.45 1.67 12.00
C LEU A 96 -50.55 2.12 10.83
N GLN A 97 -50.82 1.69 9.59
CA GLN A 97 -50.07 2.01 8.37
C GLN A 97 -48.63 1.45 8.35
N ASP A 98 -48.30 0.54 9.25
CA ASP A 98 -47.00 -0.17 9.24
C ASP A 98 -47.24 -1.69 9.12
N ARG A 99 -46.24 -2.39 8.59
CA ARG A 99 -46.23 -3.84 8.50
C ARG A 99 -45.49 -4.42 9.68
N TRP A 100 -46.12 -5.33 10.39
CA TRP A 100 -45.57 -5.98 11.58
C TRP A 100 -45.33 -7.44 11.28
N TYR A 101 -44.10 -7.88 11.58
CA TYR A 101 -43.65 -9.23 11.33
C TYR A 101 -43.42 -9.97 12.62
N PRO A 102 -43.87 -11.25 12.74
CA PRO A 102 -43.58 -12.06 13.90
C PRO A 102 -42.07 -12.32 14.01
N LEU A 103 -41.51 -12.09 15.18
CA LEU A 103 -40.08 -12.34 15.39
C LEU A 103 -39.73 -13.81 15.28
N SER A 104 -40.67 -14.72 15.56
CA SER A 104 -40.54 -16.17 15.42
C SER A 104 -40.30 -16.64 13.97
N ALA A 105 -40.67 -15.83 12.97
CA ALA A 105 -40.44 -16.14 11.55
C ALA A 105 -39.03 -15.84 11.08
N LEU A 106 -38.20 -15.21 11.93
CA LEU A 106 -36.83 -14.85 11.56
C LEU A 106 -35.86 -16.02 11.76
N ALA A 107 -34.89 -16.14 10.86
CA ALA A 107 -33.94 -17.26 10.87
C ALA A 107 -33.11 -17.30 12.17
N GLY A 108 -33.12 -18.44 12.86
CA GLY A 108 -32.38 -18.66 14.10
C GLY A 108 -32.92 -17.91 15.28
N PHE A 109 -34.20 -17.55 15.26
CA PHE A 109 -34.87 -16.80 16.34
C PHE A 109 -34.80 -17.53 17.68
N SER A 110 -34.35 -16.84 18.69
CA SER A 110 -34.48 -17.16 20.11
C SER A 110 -34.71 -15.86 20.85
N ALA A 111 -35.63 -15.90 21.89
CA ALA A 111 -35.95 -14.73 22.67
C ALA A 111 -35.95 -15.08 24.15
N GLN A 112 -35.30 -14.24 24.96
CA GLN A 112 -35.33 -14.28 26.41
C GLN A 112 -35.80 -12.93 26.94
N PHE A 113 -36.83 -12.94 27.75
CA PHE A 113 -37.39 -11.74 28.33
C PHE A 113 -37.03 -11.61 29.80
N ASP A 114 -36.24 -10.58 30.12
CA ASP A 114 -35.98 -10.21 31.51
C ASP A 114 -37.06 -9.24 32.01
N LYS A 115 -37.91 -9.75 32.89
CA LYS A 115 -39.04 -8.98 33.49
C LYS A 115 -38.56 -7.94 34.49
N VAL A 116 -37.38 -8.10 35.08
CA VAL A 116 -36.85 -7.19 36.09
C VAL A 116 -36.29 -5.95 35.45
N GLU A 117 -35.53 -6.16 34.37
CA GLU A 117 -34.89 -5.07 33.62
C GLU A 117 -35.77 -4.56 32.46
N GLN A 118 -36.90 -5.18 32.17
CA GLN A 118 -37.73 -4.93 30.98
C GLN A 118 -36.90 -5.01 29.67
N ALA A 119 -35.97 -5.94 29.66
CA ALA A 119 -35.08 -6.16 28.56
C ALA A 119 -35.46 -7.41 27.75
N LEU A 120 -35.40 -7.32 26.46
CA LEU A 120 -35.65 -8.40 25.51
C LEU A 120 -34.34 -8.77 24.83
N HIS A 121 -33.83 -9.95 25.13
CA HIS A 121 -32.66 -10.51 24.48
C HIS A 121 -33.12 -11.37 23.30
N LEU A 122 -32.75 -10.94 22.10
CA LEU A 122 -33.06 -11.62 20.86
C LEU A 122 -31.76 -12.22 20.28
N GLU A 123 -31.86 -13.45 19.80
CA GLU A 123 -30.77 -14.08 19.03
C GLU A 123 -31.31 -14.42 17.64
N PHE A 124 -30.52 -14.09 16.64
CA PHE A 124 -30.73 -14.41 15.24
C PHE A 124 -29.47 -15.01 14.63
N SER A 125 -29.65 -15.91 13.66
CA SER A 125 -28.50 -16.36 12.85
C SER A 125 -28.00 -15.23 11.95
N ALA A 126 -26.74 -15.32 11.50
CA ALA A 126 -26.17 -14.32 10.59
C ALA A 126 -26.96 -14.16 9.29
N GLU A 127 -27.68 -15.20 8.86
CA GLU A 127 -28.50 -15.20 7.64
C GLU A 127 -29.75 -14.31 7.75
N ALA A 128 -30.22 -14.04 8.97
CA ALA A 128 -31.35 -13.13 9.19
C ALA A 128 -31.02 -11.66 8.86
N PHE A 129 -29.74 -11.28 8.84
CA PHE A 129 -29.34 -9.91 8.63
C PHE A 129 -29.12 -9.58 7.15
N GLN A 130 -29.18 -8.27 6.85
CA GLN A 130 -28.86 -7.76 5.52
C GLN A 130 -27.37 -7.89 5.24
N LEU A 131 -27.02 -8.15 3.99
CA LEU A 131 -25.63 -8.20 3.53
C LEU A 131 -24.96 -6.83 3.74
N SER A 132 -23.81 -6.83 4.40
CA SER A 132 -22.95 -5.65 4.53
C SER A 132 -21.81 -5.74 3.53
N SER A 133 -21.74 -4.81 2.58
CA SER A 133 -20.55 -4.65 1.75
C SER A 133 -19.58 -3.71 2.45
N LEU A 134 -18.42 -4.21 2.78
CA LEU A 134 -17.29 -3.40 3.18
C LEU A 134 -16.61 -2.94 1.90
N GLU A 135 -17.11 -1.86 1.34
CA GLU A 135 -16.37 -1.15 0.30
C GLU A 135 -15.21 -0.42 0.99
N PRO A 136 -14.02 -0.42 0.38
CA PRO A 136 -12.97 0.47 0.84
C PRO A 136 -13.60 1.86 0.85
N SER A 137 -13.38 2.58 1.93
CA SER A 137 -13.75 3.99 1.98
C SER A 137 -13.28 4.60 0.68
N GLU A 138 -14.21 5.03 -0.18
CA GLU A 138 -13.84 5.77 -1.38
C GLU A 138 -12.89 6.84 -0.89
N MET A 139 -11.62 6.70 -1.28
CA MET A 139 -10.61 7.68 -0.93
C MET A 139 -11.10 8.95 -1.61
N LYS A 140 -11.84 9.79 -0.85
CA LYS A 140 -12.28 11.09 -1.36
C LYS A 140 -11.05 11.68 -1.98
N LEU A 141 -11.11 12.01 -3.26
CA LEU A 141 -10.04 12.68 -3.97
C LEU A 141 -9.73 13.95 -3.16
N GLN A 142 -8.79 13.83 -2.24
CA GLN A 142 -8.27 15.00 -1.56
C GLN A 142 -7.61 15.88 -2.62
N ALA A 143 -7.79 17.18 -2.49
CA ALA A 143 -7.13 18.12 -3.37
C ALA A 143 -5.60 17.91 -3.27
N GLN A 144 -4.97 17.75 -4.41
CA GLN A 144 -3.53 17.59 -4.49
C GLN A 144 -2.84 18.81 -3.88
N SER A 145 -1.84 18.58 -3.05
CA SER A 145 -1.04 19.65 -2.48
C SER A 145 -0.29 20.39 -3.60
N PRO A 146 -0.35 21.73 -3.66
CA PRO A 146 0.30 22.48 -4.70
C PRO A 146 1.81 22.31 -4.63
N ALA A 147 2.43 22.00 -5.77
CA ALA A 147 3.88 21.89 -5.86
C ALA A 147 4.53 23.26 -5.79
N LEU A 148 5.63 23.35 -5.05
CA LEU A 148 6.52 24.50 -5.03
C LEU A 148 7.55 24.39 -6.16
N TRP A 149 8.15 25.53 -6.51
CA TRP A 149 9.38 25.53 -7.27
C TRP A 149 10.52 25.01 -6.39
N ALA A 150 11.15 23.91 -6.81
CA ALA A 150 12.27 23.33 -6.10
C ALA A 150 13.29 22.76 -7.09
N GLY A 151 14.55 23.04 -6.86
CA GLY A 151 15.67 22.42 -7.57
C GLY A 151 16.32 21.35 -6.70
N PHE A 152 16.79 20.26 -7.30
CA PHE A 152 17.59 19.29 -6.58
C PHE A 152 18.75 18.76 -7.43
N VAL A 153 19.80 18.35 -6.76
CA VAL A 153 20.96 17.69 -7.35
C VAL A 153 21.22 16.44 -6.54
N ASN A 154 20.86 15.29 -7.09
CA ASN A 154 21.31 14.00 -6.57
C ASN A 154 22.73 13.74 -7.03
N TYR A 155 23.55 13.17 -6.16
CA TYR A 155 24.91 12.74 -6.52
C TYR A 155 25.23 11.37 -5.94
N ASP A 156 25.99 10.61 -6.70
CA ASP A 156 26.61 9.35 -6.28
C ASP A 156 28.04 9.36 -6.81
N LEU A 157 28.98 9.59 -5.91
CA LEU A 157 30.40 9.74 -6.21
C LEU A 157 31.15 8.53 -5.72
N SER A 158 32.01 7.97 -6.54
CA SER A 158 32.86 6.86 -6.15
C SER A 158 34.31 7.04 -6.61
N LEU A 159 35.22 6.73 -5.72
CA LEU A 159 36.66 6.64 -5.98
C LEU A 159 37.06 5.20 -5.71
N SER A 160 37.75 4.57 -6.65
CA SER A 160 38.30 3.23 -6.44
C SER A 160 39.71 3.12 -6.95
N GLN A 161 40.50 2.32 -6.27
CA GLN A 161 41.87 1.96 -6.66
C GLN A 161 41.98 0.44 -6.59
N GLN A 162 42.57 -0.12 -7.60
CA GLN A 162 42.94 -1.52 -7.68
C GLN A 162 44.42 -1.65 -8.05
N ASP A 163 45.14 -2.28 -7.14
CA ASP A 163 46.54 -2.63 -7.34
C ASP A 163 46.65 -4.16 -7.46
N SER A 164 47.38 -4.64 -8.46
CA SER A 164 47.58 -6.07 -8.72
C SER A 164 49.00 -6.36 -9.10
N SER A 165 49.53 -7.47 -8.65
CA SER A 165 50.86 -7.94 -9.06
C SER A 165 50.90 -8.39 -10.51
N ALA A 166 49.74 -8.69 -11.14
CA ALA A 166 49.66 -9.25 -12.49
C ALA A 166 49.22 -8.22 -13.55
N SER A 167 48.81 -7.00 -13.15
CA SER A 167 48.28 -5.99 -14.05
C SER A 167 48.60 -4.59 -13.55
N PRO A 168 48.68 -3.58 -14.48
CA PRO A 168 48.84 -2.19 -14.06
C PRO A 168 47.80 -1.74 -13.05
N ALA A 169 48.20 -0.88 -12.11
CA ALA A 169 47.26 -0.33 -11.12
C ALA A 169 46.23 0.55 -11.82
N LEU A 170 44.97 0.36 -11.42
CA LEU A 170 43.85 1.10 -11.97
C LEU A 170 43.27 2.05 -10.89
N ARG A 171 43.09 3.31 -11.27
CA ARG A 171 42.39 4.31 -10.47
C ARG A 171 41.15 4.76 -11.23
N ASN A 172 40.00 4.65 -10.61
CA ASN A 172 38.74 5.04 -11.23
C ASN A 172 38.03 6.06 -10.33
N ALA A 173 37.63 7.19 -10.90
CA ALA A 173 36.74 8.16 -10.31
C ALA A 173 35.44 8.19 -11.13
N ALA A 174 34.33 7.95 -10.52
CA ALA A 174 33.01 7.99 -11.16
C ALA A 174 32.05 8.87 -10.38
N GLY A 175 31.22 9.60 -11.11
CA GLY A 175 30.15 10.42 -10.53
C GLY A 175 28.88 10.30 -11.36
N LEU A 176 27.78 9.90 -10.72
CA LEU A 176 26.43 10.01 -11.26
C LEU A 176 25.77 11.25 -10.68
N TRP A 177 25.25 12.10 -11.54
CA TRP A 177 24.57 13.33 -11.17
C TRP A 177 23.19 13.34 -11.80
N GLU A 178 22.20 13.74 -11.04
CA GLU A 178 20.87 14.01 -11.54
C GLU A 178 20.43 15.41 -11.09
N LEU A 179 20.22 16.26 -12.05
CA LEU A 179 19.64 17.58 -11.86
C LEU A 179 18.13 17.47 -12.00
N GLY A 180 17.37 18.03 -11.06
CA GLY A 180 15.92 18.06 -11.13
C GLY A 180 15.37 19.44 -10.84
N LEU A 181 14.30 19.80 -11.56
CA LEU A 181 13.53 21.01 -11.33
C LEU A 181 12.07 20.62 -11.23
N SER A 182 11.53 20.69 -10.03
CA SER A 182 10.11 20.53 -9.74
C SER A 182 9.38 21.86 -9.84
N SER A 183 8.20 21.86 -10.43
CA SER A 183 7.35 23.05 -10.60
C SER A 183 5.87 22.65 -10.56
N PRO A 184 4.92 23.62 -10.45
CA PRO A 184 3.50 23.36 -10.61
C PRO A 184 3.12 22.77 -11.98
N TRP A 185 3.99 22.89 -12.97
CA TRP A 185 3.75 22.37 -14.32
C TRP A 185 4.27 20.96 -14.55
N GLY A 186 5.15 20.47 -13.69
CA GLY A 186 5.75 19.14 -13.81
C GLY A 186 7.20 19.11 -13.33
N LEU A 187 7.84 18.02 -13.64
CA LEU A 187 9.21 17.69 -13.21
C LEU A 187 10.14 17.57 -14.42
N LEU A 188 11.19 18.39 -14.47
CA LEU A 188 12.29 18.23 -15.41
C LEU A 188 13.46 17.56 -14.70
N THR A 189 14.00 16.49 -15.27
CA THR A 189 15.21 15.82 -14.77
C THR A 189 16.24 15.66 -15.87
N SER A 190 17.54 15.70 -15.50
CA SER A 190 18.64 15.41 -16.41
C SER A 190 19.74 14.67 -15.66
N SER A 191 20.08 13.48 -16.14
CA SER A 191 21.05 12.57 -15.50
C SER A 191 22.32 12.46 -16.33
N HIS A 192 23.47 12.51 -15.66
CA HIS A 192 24.80 12.49 -16.26
C HIS A 192 25.75 11.59 -15.50
N VAL A 193 26.67 10.97 -16.21
CA VAL A 193 27.78 10.19 -15.64
C VAL A 193 29.10 10.80 -16.09
N LEU A 194 29.97 11.01 -15.11
CA LEU A 194 31.38 11.31 -15.31
C LEU A 194 32.18 10.06 -14.93
N ARG A 195 33.11 9.65 -15.82
CA ARG A 195 34.02 8.54 -15.54
C ARG A 195 35.42 8.99 -15.87
N GLN A 196 36.35 8.72 -14.97
CA GLN A 196 37.79 8.92 -15.23
C GLN A 196 38.51 7.66 -14.79
N LEU A 197 39.15 7.00 -15.75
CA LEU A 197 39.94 5.81 -15.54
C LEU A 197 41.38 6.15 -15.86
N ASN A 198 42.27 5.94 -14.91
CA ASN A 198 43.71 6.11 -15.06
C ASN A 198 44.40 4.78 -14.75
N SER A 199 45.34 4.38 -15.57
CA SER A 199 46.18 3.20 -15.36
C SER A 199 47.64 3.57 -15.32
N THR A 200 48.43 2.83 -14.55
CA THR A 200 49.91 3.07 -14.45
C THR A 200 50.68 2.78 -15.71
N ASP A 201 50.09 2.12 -16.71
CA ASP A 201 50.68 1.92 -18.06
C ASP A 201 50.45 3.09 -19.03
N GLY A 202 49.84 4.18 -18.53
CA GLY A 202 49.61 5.40 -19.31
C GLY A 202 48.22 5.50 -19.94
N LEU A 203 47.29 4.55 -19.69
CA LEU A 203 45.92 4.70 -20.14
C LEU A 203 45.24 5.79 -19.31
N GLU A 204 44.78 6.83 -19.96
CA GLU A 204 43.91 7.85 -19.38
C GLU A 204 42.63 7.96 -20.22
N GLN A 205 41.51 7.63 -19.62
CA GLN A 205 40.20 7.73 -20.26
C GLN A 205 39.29 8.60 -19.41
N ARG A 206 38.74 9.65 -20.02
CA ARG A 206 37.77 10.53 -19.38
C ARG A 206 36.53 10.62 -20.23
N GLU A 207 35.39 10.29 -19.64
CA GLU A 207 34.11 10.29 -20.33
C GLU A 207 33.09 11.11 -19.58
N HIS A 208 32.34 11.93 -20.31
CA HIS A 208 31.12 12.56 -19.83
C HIS A 208 29.94 12.06 -20.68
N VAL A 209 29.00 11.40 -20.04
CA VAL A 209 27.86 10.79 -20.73
C VAL A 209 26.56 11.38 -20.14
N ARG A 210 25.74 11.98 -21.00
CA ARG A 210 24.37 12.30 -20.69
C ARG A 210 23.53 11.01 -20.76
N LEU A 211 22.89 10.64 -19.67
CA LEU A 211 22.00 9.48 -19.65
C LEU A 211 20.62 9.85 -20.20
N GLU A 212 19.88 10.68 -19.48
CA GLU A 212 18.50 11.02 -19.82
C GLU A 212 18.22 12.49 -19.51
N THR A 213 17.35 13.10 -20.32
CA THR A 213 16.75 14.40 -20.01
C THR A 213 15.26 14.31 -20.32
N THR A 214 14.42 14.43 -19.30
CA THR A 214 12.98 14.16 -19.41
C THR A 214 12.18 15.20 -18.65
N PHE A 215 11.14 15.72 -19.28
CA PHE A 215 10.09 16.48 -18.62
C PHE A 215 8.85 15.59 -18.45
N ASN A 216 8.38 15.46 -17.22
CA ASN A 216 7.21 14.67 -16.85
C ASN A 216 6.09 15.57 -16.32
N ARG A 217 4.88 15.39 -16.84
CA ARG A 217 3.68 16.02 -16.33
C ARG A 217 2.58 14.99 -16.14
N ASP A 218 2.05 14.94 -14.93
CA ASP A 218 0.99 14.01 -14.57
C ASP A 218 -0.34 14.74 -14.41
N PHE A 219 -1.43 14.05 -14.79
CA PHE A 219 -2.82 14.51 -14.70
C PHE A 219 -3.63 13.50 -13.89
N PRO A 220 -3.58 13.53 -12.53
CA PRO A 220 -4.18 12.50 -11.68
C PRO A 220 -5.69 12.35 -11.89
N GLN A 221 -6.41 13.42 -12.16
CA GLN A 221 -7.85 13.40 -12.42
C GLN A 221 -8.24 12.55 -13.64
N TYR A 222 -7.34 12.47 -14.63
CA TYR A 222 -7.54 11.71 -15.86
C TYR A 222 -6.72 10.41 -15.87
N GLN A 223 -5.89 10.19 -14.83
CA GLN A 223 -4.93 9.08 -14.77
C GLN A 223 -4.03 9.04 -16.02
N LEU A 224 -3.53 10.19 -16.45
CA LEU A 224 -2.66 10.32 -17.61
C LEU A 224 -1.30 10.90 -17.22
N SER A 225 -0.25 10.40 -17.88
CA SER A 225 1.11 10.94 -17.80
C SER A 225 1.58 11.36 -19.18
N LEU A 226 2.21 12.53 -19.25
CA LEU A 226 2.91 13.06 -20.43
C LEU A 226 4.40 13.08 -20.11
N ARG A 227 5.21 12.53 -21.01
CA ARG A 227 6.67 12.58 -20.95
C ARG A 227 7.22 13.17 -22.23
N LEU A 228 8.14 14.11 -22.08
CA LEU A 228 8.82 14.78 -23.18
C LEU A 228 10.32 14.64 -23.01
N GLY A 229 11.04 14.19 -24.02
CA GLY A 229 12.47 13.94 -23.98
C GLY A 229 12.81 12.46 -23.99
N ASP A 230 13.85 12.05 -23.26
CA ASP A 230 14.27 10.66 -23.21
C ASP A 230 13.27 9.80 -22.41
N SER A 231 12.92 8.66 -22.96
CA SER A 231 12.00 7.70 -22.36
C SER A 231 12.29 6.30 -22.90
N ASN A 232 11.55 5.32 -22.39
CA ASN A 232 11.50 3.98 -22.95
C ASN A 232 10.06 3.65 -23.37
N THR A 233 9.93 2.88 -24.43
CA THR A 233 8.63 2.42 -24.88
C THR A 233 8.02 1.50 -23.83
N SER A 234 6.71 1.53 -23.74
CA SER A 234 5.97 0.57 -22.92
C SER A 234 6.09 -0.83 -23.52
N GLY A 235 6.79 -1.71 -22.81
CA GLY A 235 6.90 -3.13 -23.19
C GLY A 235 5.65 -3.88 -22.72
N GLU A 236 4.86 -4.40 -23.67
CA GLU A 236 3.69 -5.24 -23.41
C GLU A 236 3.91 -6.65 -23.92
N ALA A 237 3.41 -7.64 -23.19
CA ALA A 237 3.24 -9.06 -23.59
C ALA A 237 4.27 -9.58 -24.63
N GLY A 238 5.54 -9.62 -24.24
CA GLY A 238 6.63 -10.10 -25.12
C GLY A 238 7.23 -9.08 -26.08
N SER A 239 6.77 -7.81 -26.08
CA SER A 239 7.49 -6.76 -26.79
C SER A 239 8.69 -6.25 -25.98
N ARG A 240 9.77 -5.94 -26.65
CA ARG A 240 10.97 -5.38 -26.01
C ARG A 240 10.83 -3.87 -25.86
N ALA A 241 11.03 -3.36 -24.65
CA ALA A 241 11.15 -1.93 -24.45
C ALA A 241 12.42 -1.38 -25.08
N VAL A 242 12.34 -0.26 -25.79
CA VAL A 242 13.46 0.43 -26.43
C VAL A 242 13.56 1.87 -25.92
N PHE A 243 14.78 2.38 -25.83
CA PHE A 243 15.01 3.78 -25.45
C PHE A 243 14.79 4.70 -26.65
N PHE A 244 14.22 5.86 -26.40
CA PHE A 244 13.99 6.86 -27.44
C PHE A 244 13.99 8.28 -26.84
N GLY A 245 14.12 9.28 -27.70
CA GLY A 245 13.88 10.67 -27.40
C GLY A 245 12.65 11.16 -28.18
N GLY A 246 11.66 11.69 -27.48
CA GLY A 246 10.42 12.09 -28.13
C GLY A 246 9.31 12.47 -27.18
N VAL A 247 8.11 12.02 -27.50
CA VAL A 247 6.86 12.27 -26.74
C VAL A 247 6.20 10.94 -26.41
N GLN A 248 5.75 10.81 -25.18
CA GLN A 248 4.94 9.68 -24.73
C GLN A 248 3.77 10.20 -23.92
N ILE A 249 2.58 9.73 -24.24
CA ILE A 249 1.36 9.99 -23.46
C ILE A 249 0.63 8.67 -23.24
N GLY A 250 0.19 8.43 -22.02
CA GLY A 250 -0.52 7.20 -21.74
C GLY A 250 -1.21 7.18 -20.39
N ARG A 251 -1.98 6.14 -20.20
CA ARG A 251 -2.66 5.84 -18.95
C ARG A 251 -1.64 5.52 -17.87
N ASN A 252 -1.87 6.06 -16.67
CA ASN A 252 -1.04 5.79 -15.51
C ASN A 252 -1.93 5.64 -14.26
N PHE A 253 -2.25 4.42 -13.93
CA PHE A 253 -3.09 4.11 -12.76
C PHE A 253 -2.40 4.39 -11.43
N ASN A 254 -1.06 4.48 -11.39
CA ASN A 254 -0.31 4.80 -10.18
C ASN A 254 -0.56 6.23 -9.68
N LEU A 255 -1.14 7.09 -10.52
CA LEU A 255 -1.52 8.46 -10.13
C LEU A 255 -2.71 8.49 -9.17
N ARG A 256 -3.41 7.39 -9.02
CA ARG A 256 -4.52 7.22 -8.07
C ARG A 256 -4.29 5.94 -7.27
N PRO A 257 -3.49 6.00 -6.20
CA PRO A 257 -3.25 4.86 -5.33
C PRO A 257 -4.55 4.28 -4.80
N GLY A 258 -4.63 2.95 -4.75
CA GLY A 258 -5.87 2.25 -4.40
C GLY A 258 -6.88 2.12 -5.54
N PHE A 259 -6.59 2.65 -6.74
CA PHE A 259 -7.44 2.43 -7.90
C PHE A 259 -7.40 0.97 -8.35
N VAL A 260 -8.58 0.39 -8.50
CA VAL A 260 -8.74 -1.03 -8.83
C VAL A 260 -8.54 -1.26 -10.32
N THR A 261 -7.38 -1.78 -10.69
CA THR A 261 -7.06 -2.11 -12.10
C THR A 261 -7.40 -3.54 -12.48
N GLN A 262 -7.53 -4.43 -11.50
CA GLN A 262 -7.76 -5.86 -11.69
C GLN A 262 -9.13 -6.25 -11.14
N PRO A 263 -9.73 -7.37 -11.59
CA PRO A 263 -10.90 -7.93 -10.94
C PRO A 263 -10.60 -8.20 -9.45
N VAL A 264 -11.30 -7.51 -8.56
CA VAL A 264 -11.07 -7.60 -7.12
C VAL A 264 -11.57 -8.94 -6.60
N PRO A 265 -10.77 -9.70 -5.84
CA PRO A 265 -11.28 -10.86 -5.12
C PRO A 265 -12.28 -10.40 -4.04
N ILE A 266 -13.42 -11.06 -3.98
CA ILE A 266 -14.42 -10.83 -2.95
C ILE A 266 -14.17 -11.83 -1.83
N LEU A 267 -13.84 -11.31 -0.65
CA LEU A 267 -13.76 -12.13 0.56
C LEU A 267 -15.13 -12.06 1.25
N SER A 268 -15.74 -13.19 1.52
CA SER A 268 -17.05 -13.28 2.16
C SER A 268 -16.92 -13.88 3.55
N GLY A 269 -17.69 -13.37 4.48
CA GLY A 269 -17.77 -13.87 5.85
C GLY A 269 -19.12 -13.63 6.48
N ALA A 270 -19.30 -14.12 7.70
CA ALA A 270 -20.50 -13.86 8.50
C ALA A 270 -20.11 -13.57 9.95
N ALA A 271 -20.79 -12.59 10.54
CA ALA A 271 -20.65 -12.21 11.94
C ALA A 271 -21.99 -12.43 12.66
N THR A 272 -22.00 -13.19 13.74
CA THR A 272 -23.22 -13.43 14.52
C THR A 272 -23.60 -12.24 15.39
N SER A 273 -22.63 -11.43 15.78
CA SER A 273 -22.79 -10.18 16.55
C SER A 273 -21.94 -9.08 15.94
N PRO A 274 -22.13 -7.80 16.29
CA PRO A 274 -21.23 -6.74 15.86
C PRO A 274 -19.79 -7.10 16.19
N SER A 275 -18.93 -7.18 15.16
CA SER A 275 -17.59 -7.76 15.25
C SER A 275 -16.55 -6.85 14.62
N THR A 276 -15.31 -7.06 15.00
CA THR A 276 -14.16 -6.48 14.30
C THR A 276 -13.60 -7.51 13.32
N VAL A 277 -13.44 -7.11 12.07
CA VAL A 277 -12.81 -7.92 11.03
C VAL A 277 -11.41 -7.37 10.81
N GLU A 278 -10.42 -8.20 11.08
CA GLU A 278 -9.02 -7.91 10.87
C GLU A 278 -8.55 -8.67 9.62
N LEU A 279 -7.98 -7.93 8.66
CA LEU A 279 -7.43 -8.48 7.43
C LEU A 279 -5.92 -8.63 7.59
N TYR A 280 -5.45 -9.84 7.52
CA TYR A 280 -4.03 -10.17 7.50
C TYR A 280 -3.59 -10.62 6.12
N VAL A 281 -2.44 -10.12 5.68
CA VAL A 281 -1.79 -10.52 4.44
C VAL A 281 -0.39 -11.00 4.80
N ASP A 282 -0.10 -12.26 4.52
CA ASP A 282 1.17 -12.92 4.89
C ASP A 282 1.52 -12.76 6.39
N GLY A 283 0.49 -12.83 7.25
CA GLY A 283 0.63 -12.69 8.69
C GLY A 283 0.74 -11.24 9.19
N ALA A 284 0.78 -10.24 8.31
CA ALA A 284 0.80 -8.82 8.68
C ALA A 284 -0.61 -8.22 8.65
N LEU A 285 -1.02 -7.57 9.75
CA LEU A 285 -2.29 -6.84 9.81
C LEU A 285 -2.28 -5.67 8.81
N ARG A 286 -3.25 -5.65 7.90
CA ARG A 286 -3.41 -4.63 6.87
C ARG A 286 -4.56 -3.68 7.14
N GLN A 287 -5.68 -4.24 7.56
CA GLN A 287 -6.91 -3.48 7.76
C GLN A 287 -7.68 -4.01 8.95
N VAL A 288 -8.34 -3.09 9.64
CA VAL A 288 -9.31 -3.39 10.70
C VAL A 288 -10.61 -2.69 10.34
N SER A 289 -11.68 -3.47 10.21
CA SER A 289 -13.00 -2.97 9.87
C SER A 289 -14.02 -3.44 10.92
N ARG A 290 -14.99 -2.61 11.22
CA ARG A 290 -16.13 -3.02 12.06
C ARG A 290 -17.28 -3.45 11.17
N VAL A 291 -17.84 -4.60 11.48
CA VAL A 291 -19.00 -5.14 10.77
C VAL A 291 -20.15 -5.32 11.75
N PRO A 292 -21.37 -4.98 11.35
CA PRO A 292 -22.55 -5.35 12.10
C PRO A 292 -22.79 -6.86 12.02
N SER A 293 -23.73 -7.36 12.80
CA SER A 293 -24.22 -8.74 12.69
C SER A 293 -24.70 -9.02 11.26
N GLY A 294 -24.41 -10.21 10.75
CA GLY A 294 -24.88 -10.66 9.46
C GLY A 294 -23.74 -11.10 8.51
N PRO A 295 -24.11 -11.54 7.30
CA PRO A 295 -23.17 -11.80 6.25
C PRO A 295 -22.51 -10.48 5.80
N PHE A 296 -21.23 -10.54 5.48
CA PHE A 296 -20.50 -9.41 4.94
C PHE A 296 -19.60 -9.82 3.77
N THR A 297 -19.33 -8.88 2.91
CA THR A 297 -18.32 -9.00 1.86
C THR A 297 -17.28 -7.91 2.03
N LEU A 298 -16.02 -8.29 1.92
CA LEU A 298 -14.88 -7.38 1.89
C LEU A 298 -14.33 -7.34 0.49
N GLN A 299 -14.37 -6.18 -0.14
CA GLN A 299 -13.69 -5.88 -1.40
C GLN A 299 -12.57 -4.90 -1.08
N ASP A 300 -11.36 -5.41 -0.91
CA ASP A 300 -10.23 -4.55 -0.58
C ASP A 300 -9.25 -4.46 -1.74
N PRO A 301 -9.09 -3.28 -2.36
CA PRO A 301 -8.11 -3.05 -3.40
C PRO A 301 -6.67 -3.26 -2.95
N SER A 302 -6.38 -3.19 -1.66
CA SER A 302 -5.03 -3.46 -1.14
C SER A 302 -4.61 -4.93 -1.30
N LEU A 303 -5.58 -5.81 -1.54
CA LEU A 303 -5.35 -7.22 -1.89
C LEU A 303 -4.90 -7.42 -3.34
N LEU A 304 -5.02 -6.39 -4.17
CA LEU A 304 -4.55 -6.40 -5.54
C LEU A 304 -3.03 -6.31 -5.55
N GLY A 305 -2.40 -7.35 -6.03
CA GLY A 305 -0.94 -7.42 -6.07
C GLY A 305 -0.32 -8.19 -4.91
N VAL A 306 -1.12 -8.78 -4.05
CA VAL A 306 -0.67 -9.71 -3.03
C VAL A 306 -0.65 -11.11 -3.63
N ASP A 307 0.55 -11.70 -3.69
CA ASP A 307 0.73 -13.14 -3.86
C ASP A 307 0.97 -13.69 -2.45
N GLY A 308 -0.07 -14.24 -1.82
CA GLY A 308 0.11 -14.71 -0.46
C GLY A 308 -1.16 -15.20 0.21
N GLN A 309 -1.00 -15.59 1.46
CA GLN A 309 -2.09 -16.03 2.30
C GLN A 309 -2.79 -14.80 2.91
N VAL A 310 -4.07 -14.68 2.61
CA VAL A 310 -4.94 -13.70 3.22
C VAL A 310 -5.78 -14.38 4.28
N SER A 311 -5.78 -13.84 5.48
CA SER A 311 -6.59 -14.33 6.58
C SER A 311 -7.51 -13.22 7.07
N LEU A 312 -8.80 -13.53 7.15
CA LEU A 312 -9.79 -12.71 7.83
C LEU A 312 -9.99 -13.27 9.23
N VAL A 313 -9.68 -12.48 10.23
CA VAL A 313 -9.97 -12.79 11.64
C VAL A 313 -11.18 -11.98 12.06
N VAL A 314 -12.29 -12.65 12.29
CA VAL A 314 -13.52 -12.03 12.78
C VAL A 314 -13.53 -12.19 14.31
N ARG A 315 -13.46 -11.08 15.03
CA ARG A 315 -13.44 -11.04 16.50
C ARG A 315 -14.73 -10.39 16.99
N ASP A 316 -15.51 -11.13 17.74
CA ASP A 316 -16.74 -10.62 18.35
C ASP A 316 -16.49 -9.78 19.63
N ALA A 317 -17.54 -9.18 20.18
CA ALA A 317 -17.46 -8.37 21.40
C ALA A 317 -17.01 -9.17 22.65
N LEU A 318 -17.13 -10.50 22.62
CA LEU A 318 -16.69 -11.41 23.68
C LEU A 318 -15.26 -11.92 23.47
N GLY A 319 -14.57 -11.47 22.39
CA GLY A 319 -13.21 -11.86 22.06
C GLY A 319 -13.10 -13.23 21.40
N ARG A 320 -14.20 -13.87 20.97
CA ARG A 320 -14.15 -15.13 20.21
C ARG A 320 -13.69 -14.82 18.78
N GLU A 321 -12.78 -15.61 18.29
CA GLU A 321 -12.16 -15.42 16.98
C GLU A 321 -12.59 -16.53 16.01
N THR A 322 -12.98 -16.13 14.81
CA THR A 322 -13.16 -17.02 13.66
C THR A 322 -12.17 -16.63 12.59
N VAL A 323 -11.29 -17.54 12.23
CA VAL A 323 -10.26 -17.31 11.21
C VAL A 323 -10.69 -17.98 9.91
N MET A 324 -10.77 -17.17 8.85
CA MET A 324 -10.98 -17.64 7.48
C MET A 324 -9.72 -17.30 6.68
N SER A 325 -9.05 -18.31 6.15
CA SER A 325 -7.86 -18.12 5.33
C SER A 325 -8.16 -18.44 3.87
N GLN A 326 -7.75 -17.54 3.00
CA GLN A 326 -7.84 -17.71 1.55
C GLN A 326 -6.52 -17.29 0.92
N THR A 327 -6.02 -18.10 0.00
CA THR A 327 -4.84 -17.71 -0.76
C THR A 327 -5.29 -16.86 -1.94
N LEU A 328 -4.77 -15.66 -2.03
CA LEU A 328 -4.99 -14.77 -3.16
C LEU A 328 -3.80 -14.81 -4.11
N TYR A 329 -4.09 -14.63 -5.38
CA TYR A 329 -3.11 -14.71 -6.45
C TYR A 329 -3.18 -13.48 -7.30
N ARG A 330 -2.00 -12.98 -7.64
CA ARG A 330 -1.83 -11.83 -8.50
C ARG A 330 -2.33 -12.14 -9.90
N LYS A 331 -3.45 -11.57 -10.28
CA LYS A 331 -3.92 -11.54 -11.67
C LYS A 331 -3.54 -10.22 -12.34
N ALA A 332 -2.31 -9.78 -12.13
CA ALA A 332 -1.82 -8.45 -12.55
C ALA A 332 -1.95 -8.21 -14.07
N GLN A 333 -2.10 -9.26 -14.84
CA GLN A 333 -2.28 -9.20 -16.29
C GLN A 333 -3.73 -8.95 -16.72
N LEU A 334 -4.72 -9.27 -15.88
CA LEU A 334 -6.13 -9.03 -16.19
C LEU A 334 -6.54 -7.61 -15.78
N LEU A 335 -7.25 -6.92 -16.68
CA LEU A 335 -7.89 -5.65 -16.37
C LEU A 335 -9.35 -5.85 -15.95
N ALA A 336 -9.81 -5.00 -15.05
CA ALA A 336 -11.21 -4.95 -14.65
C ALA A 336 -12.11 -4.65 -15.88
N PRO A 337 -13.32 -5.22 -15.94
CA PRO A 337 -14.23 -4.98 -17.05
C PRO A 337 -14.47 -3.50 -17.31
N GLY A 338 -14.39 -3.08 -18.56
CA GLY A 338 -14.55 -1.69 -18.98
C GLY A 338 -13.31 -0.81 -18.80
N LEU A 339 -12.28 -1.28 -18.11
CA LEU A 339 -11.05 -0.54 -17.93
C LEU A 339 -10.13 -0.70 -19.14
N SER A 340 -9.58 0.43 -19.63
CA SER A 340 -8.60 0.45 -20.70
C SER A 340 -7.28 1.03 -20.25
N ASP A 341 -6.20 0.42 -20.66
CA ASP A 341 -4.82 0.86 -20.51
C ASP A 341 -4.22 1.09 -21.89
N TRP A 342 -3.60 2.24 -22.10
CA TRP A 342 -3.06 2.59 -23.41
C TRP A 342 -1.92 3.59 -23.30
N THR A 343 -0.99 3.52 -24.25
CA THR A 343 0.08 4.51 -24.42
C THR A 343 0.30 4.75 -25.91
N VAL A 344 0.54 5.99 -26.26
CA VAL A 344 0.99 6.42 -27.59
C VAL A 344 2.29 7.16 -27.41
N GLU A 345 3.26 6.81 -28.27
CA GLU A 345 4.61 7.31 -28.18
C GLU A 345 5.23 7.47 -29.55
N GLY A 346 6.13 8.44 -29.68
CA GLY A 346 6.83 8.67 -30.93
C GLY A 346 8.05 9.55 -30.75
N GLY A 347 9.00 9.36 -31.61
CA GLY A 347 10.28 10.07 -31.53
C GLY A 347 11.37 9.37 -32.32
N THR A 348 12.60 9.44 -31.84
CA THR A 348 13.77 8.80 -32.43
C THR A 348 14.36 7.77 -31.50
N LEU A 349 14.62 6.58 -32.00
CA LEU A 349 15.26 5.48 -31.24
C LEU A 349 16.63 5.92 -30.75
N ARG A 350 16.95 5.58 -29.51
CA ARG A 350 18.25 5.89 -28.92
C ARG A 350 19.06 4.64 -28.71
N TYR A 351 20.25 4.63 -29.30
CA TYR A 351 21.17 3.50 -29.28
C TYR A 351 22.36 3.78 -28.36
N GLN A 352 22.95 2.72 -27.82
CA GLN A 352 24.15 2.76 -26.98
C GLN A 352 24.00 3.69 -25.76
N LEU A 353 22.83 3.67 -25.13
CA LEU A 353 22.59 4.43 -23.89
C LEU A 353 23.66 4.13 -22.85
N GLY A 354 24.17 5.18 -22.19
CA GLY A 354 25.21 5.05 -21.15
C GLY A 354 26.64 4.95 -21.68
N THR A 355 26.88 5.15 -22.98
CA THR A 355 28.19 5.25 -23.59
C THR A 355 28.43 6.65 -24.20
N ALA A 356 29.67 7.01 -24.38
CA ALA A 356 30.05 8.27 -25.05
C ALA A 356 29.59 8.31 -26.52
N THR A 357 29.35 7.17 -27.14
CA THR A 357 28.88 6.99 -28.51
C THR A 357 27.37 6.89 -28.65
N SER A 358 26.61 7.24 -27.58
CA SER A 358 25.18 7.26 -27.64
C SER A 358 24.65 8.23 -28.71
N TYR A 359 23.75 7.76 -29.55
CA TYR A 359 23.18 8.56 -30.65
C TYR A 359 21.66 8.28 -30.82
N TYR A 360 20.98 9.24 -31.45
CA TYR A 360 19.61 9.09 -31.89
C TYR A 360 19.59 8.67 -33.38
N GLY A 361 18.82 7.60 -33.65
CA GLY A 361 18.77 7.00 -34.98
C GLY A 361 17.45 7.18 -35.67
N GLU A 362 16.73 6.11 -35.93
CA GLU A 362 15.49 6.07 -36.71
C GLU A 362 14.31 6.67 -35.98
N THR A 363 13.46 7.35 -36.72
CA THR A 363 12.18 7.84 -36.19
C THR A 363 11.12 6.74 -36.19
N PHE A 364 10.28 6.73 -35.17
CA PHE A 364 9.22 5.75 -35.01
C PHE A 364 7.98 6.35 -34.36
N VAL A 365 6.85 5.64 -34.52
CA VAL A 365 5.62 5.81 -33.76
C VAL A 365 5.20 4.44 -33.25
N SER A 366 4.73 4.39 -32.01
CA SER A 366 4.23 3.18 -31.39
C SER A 366 3.01 3.48 -30.54
N GLY A 367 2.09 2.54 -30.51
CA GLY A 367 0.93 2.60 -29.63
C GLY A 367 0.59 1.22 -29.14
N HIS A 368 0.23 1.10 -27.87
CA HIS A 368 -0.34 -0.11 -27.32
C HIS A 368 -1.67 0.19 -26.64
N TRP A 369 -2.51 -0.82 -26.57
CA TRP A 369 -3.82 -0.76 -25.95
C TRP A 369 -4.21 -2.09 -25.36
N ARG A 370 -4.73 -2.09 -24.15
CA ARG A 370 -5.33 -3.25 -23.47
C ARG A 370 -6.69 -2.87 -22.94
N GLN A 371 -7.63 -3.80 -22.94
CA GLN A 371 -8.94 -3.58 -22.35
C GLN A 371 -9.48 -4.85 -21.67
N GLY A 372 -10.01 -4.68 -20.47
CA GLY A 372 -10.83 -5.70 -19.83
C GLY A 372 -12.22 -5.74 -20.45
N TRP A 373 -12.56 -6.82 -21.13
CA TRP A 373 -13.88 -7.03 -21.73
C TRP A 373 -14.84 -7.72 -20.76
N LEU A 374 -14.36 -8.76 -20.10
CA LEU A 374 -15.09 -9.55 -19.13
C LEU A 374 -14.23 -9.74 -17.86
N PRO A 375 -14.79 -10.16 -16.72
CA PRO A 375 -14.02 -10.38 -15.49
C PRO A 375 -12.84 -11.35 -15.65
N GLY A 376 -12.85 -12.19 -16.70
CA GLY A 376 -11.77 -13.13 -17.00
C GLY A 376 -11.14 -12.93 -18.37
N LEU A 377 -11.40 -11.83 -19.10
CA LEU A 377 -10.89 -11.63 -20.45
C LEU A 377 -10.34 -10.22 -20.62
N THR A 378 -9.04 -10.13 -20.87
CA THR A 378 -8.36 -8.90 -21.30
C THR A 378 -7.85 -9.11 -22.73
N VAL A 379 -8.17 -8.19 -23.63
CA VAL A 379 -7.62 -8.15 -24.98
C VAL A 379 -6.52 -7.11 -25.07
N LEU A 380 -5.55 -7.32 -25.94
CA LEU A 380 -4.42 -6.42 -26.15
C LEU A 380 -4.12 -6.24 -27.64
N GLY A 381 -3.59 -5.07 -27.97
CA GLY A 381 -3.12 -4.73 -29.30
C GLY A 381 -1.94 -3.77 -29.21
N GLN A 382 -1.01 -3.88 -30.13
CA GLN A 382 0.12 -2.97 -30.30
C GLN A 382 0.39 -2.76 -31.79
N ALA A 383 0.73 -1.55 -32.14
CA ALA A 383 1.21 -1.23 -33.48
C ALA A 383 2.49 -0.38 -33.36
N GLN A 384 3.48 -0.67 -34.17
CA GLN A 384 4.76 0.02 -34.23
C GLN A 384 5.10 0.30 -35.70
N GLY A 385 5.53 1.51 -35.98
CA GLY A 385 5.89 1.92 -37.34
C GLY A 385 7.17 2.75 -37.36
N SER A 386 8.04 2.47 -38.29
CA SER A 386 9.20 3.28 -38.64
C SER A 386 9.36 3.33 -40.17
N ARG A 387 10.40 3.97 -40.66
CA ARG A 387 10.67 3.99 -42.09
C ARG A 387 10.91 2.61 -42.68
N GLU A 388 11.55 1.71 -41.93
CA GLU A 388 11.97 0.39 -42.38
C GLU A 388 11.12 -0.75 -41.81
N LEU A 389 10.25 -0.47 -40.79
CA LEU A 389 9.51 -1.48 -40.07
C LEU A 389 8.06 -1.08 -39.88
N GLN A 390 7.16 -2.03 -40.14
CA GLN A 390 5.78 -2.04 -39.67
C GLN A 390 5.57 -3.30 -38.84
N ASN A 391 5.05 -3.18 -37.64
CA ASN A 391 4.79 -4.31 -36.76
C ASN A 391 3.42 -4.14 -36.11
N ALA A 392 2.63 -5.19 -36.16
CA ALA A 392 1.32 -5.25 -35.50
C ALA A 392 1.25 -6.52 -34.63
N ARG A 393 0.75 -6.36 -33.43
CA ARG A 393 0.60 -7.43 -32.43
C ARG A 393 -0.82 -7.41 -31.88
N ALA A 394 -1.42 -8.58 -31.71
CA ALA A 394 -2.74 -8.72 -31.07
C ALA A 394 -2.76 -9.98 -30.21
N GLY A 395 -3.53 -9.95 -29.14
CA GLY A 395 -3.62 -11.08 -28.23
C GLY A 395 -4.76 -10.98 -27.21
N ALA A 396 -4.85 -12.01 -26.41
CA ALA A 396 -5.81 -12.09 -25.33
C ALA A 396 -5.21 -12.81 -24.12
N ILE A 397 -5.60 -12.36 -22.93
CA ILE A 397 -5.32 -12.98 -21.64
C ILE A 397 -6.64 -13.46 -21.08
N VAL A 398 -6.74 -14.76 -20.83
CA VAL A 398 -7.95 -15.44 -20.37
C VAL A 398 -7.73 -16.01 -18.97
N GLY A 399 -8.51 -15.53 -18.02
CA GLY A 399 -8.59 -16.10 -16.68
C GLY A 399 -9.52 -17.30 -16.66
N LEU A 400 -8.96 -18.48 -16.41
CA LEU A 400 -9.70 -19.73 -16.30
C LEU A 400 -10.01 -20.04 -14.81
N PRO A 401 -10.95 -20.96 -14.53
CA PRO A 401 -11.22 -21.42 -13.17
C PRO A 401 -9.97 -21.95 -12.46
N ALA A 402 -10.05 -22.05 -11.13
CA ALA A 402 -8.99 -22.59 -10.28
C ALA A 402 -7.62 -21.90 -10.36
N GLY A 403 -7.57 -20.60 -10.76
CA GLY A 403 -6.33 -19.83 -10.74
C GLY A 403 -5.45 -19.94 -12.00
N TRP A 404 -5.95 -20.55 -13.07
CA TRP A 404 -5.25 -20.59 -14.35
C TRP A 404 -5.38 -19.28 -15.13
N LEU A 405 -4.30 -18.88 -15.80
CA LEU A 405 -4.26 -17.81 -16.80
C LEU A 405 -3.66 -18.35 -18.08
N LEU A 406 -4.32 -18.09 -19.18
CA LEU A 406 -3.85 -18.41 -20.54
C LEU A 406 -3.61 -17.10 -21.30
N GLU A 407 -2.44 -16.96 -21.88
CA GLU A 407 -2.06 -15.83 -22.74
C GLU A 407 -1.79 -16.34 -24.16
N VAL A 408 -2.42 -15.72 -25.14
CA VAL A 408 -2.21 -16.02 -26.55
C VAL A 408 -1.95 -14.73 -27.29
N VAL A 409 -0.79 -14.62 -27.94
CA VAL A 409 -0.37 -13.41 -28.68
C VAL A 409 0.17 -13.81 -30.04
N GLY A 410 -0.23 -13.09 -31.08
CA GLY A 410 0.32 -13.16 -32.42
C GLY A 410 0.85 -11.81 -32.85
N ALA A 411 1.94 -11.79 -33.57
CA ALA A 411 2.49 -10.57 -34.16
C ALA A 411 2.92 -10.79 -35.60
N TYR A 412 2.72 -9.78 -36.42
CA TYR A 412 3.18 -9.72 -37.82
C TYR A 412 4.08 -8.51 -37.98
N SER A 413 5.14 -8.70 -38.74
CA SER A 413 6.02 -7.60 -39.11
C SER A 413 6.33 -7.61 -40.61
N GLU A 414 6.49 -6.43 -41.15
CA GLU A 414 7.03 -6.19 -42.49
C GLU A 414 8.23 -5.26 -42.38
N ASN A 415 9.38 -5.73 -42.87
CA ASN A 415 10.61 -4.97 -42.79
C ASN A 415 11.20 -4.90 -44.21
N THR A 416 11.71 -3.74 -44.60
CA THR A 416 12.21 -3.50 -45.99
C THR A 416 13.43 -4.37 -46.36
N GLN A 417 14.19 -4.83 -45.37
CA GLN A 417 15.38 -5.66 -45.57
C GLN A 417 15.10 -7.14 -45.32
N ALA A 418 14.35 -7.47 -44.27
CA ALA A 418 14.12 -8.84 -43.86
C ALA A 418 12.85 -9.47 -44.45
N GLY A 419 11.97 -8.65 -45.06
CA GLY A 419 10.67 -9.12 -45.54
C GLY A 419 9.64 -9.25 -44.45
N SER A 420 8.59 -10.07 -44.70
CA SER A 420 7.52 -10.29 -43.77
C SER A 420 7.79 -11.46 -42.84
N GLY A 421 7.37 -11.33 -41.57
CA GLY A 421 7.58 -12.37 -40.55
C GLY A 421 6.46 -12.42 -39.53
N LEU A 422 6.29 -13.61 -38.92
CA LEU A 422 5.31 -13.89 -37.87
C LEU A 422 6.01 -14.28 -36.58
N GLU A 423 5.43 -13.85 -35.47
CA GLU A 423 5.75 -14.31 -34.12
C GLU A 423 4.48 -14.81 -33.44
N LYS A 424 4.59 -15.88 -32.69
CA LYS A 424 3.51 -16.47 -31.90
C LYS A 424 4.01 -16.71 -30.49
N SER A 425 3.21 -16.31 -29.49
CA SER A 425 3.48 -16.53 -28.08
C SER A 425 2.28 -17.24 -27.43
N LEU A 426 2.56 -18.23 -26.61
CA LEU A 426 1.60 -18.93 -25.79
C LEU A 426 2.15 -18.98 -24.38
N GLY A 427 1.40 -18.42 -23.42
CA GLY A 427 1.73 -18.41 -22.00
C GLY A 427 0.65 -19.14 -21.19
N LEU A 428 1.06 -19.94 -20.22
CA LEU A 428 0.19 -20.59 -19.26
C LEU A 428 0.74 -20.32 -17.86
N GLN A 429 -0.10 -19.79 -16.99
CA GLN A 429 0.24 -19.55 -15.61
C GLN A 429 -0.80 -20.22 -14.71
N TYR A 430 -0.32 -20.86 -13.66
CA TYR A 430 -1.15 -21.43 -12.59
C TYR A 430 -0.61 -21.01 -11.25
N GLN A 431 -1.52 -20.64 -10.37
CA GLN A 431 -1.16 -20.31 -9.01
C GLN A 431 -2.30 -20.71 -8.08
N HIS A 432 -2.03 -21.62 -7.17
CA HIS A 432 -2.98 -22.05 -6.15
C HIS A 432 -2.27 -22.74 -4.98
N ALA A 433 -2.70 -22.43 -3.75
CA ALA A 433 -2.19 -23.06 -2.52
C ALA A 433 -0.65 -23.06 -2.39
N GLY A 434 0.01 -21.96 -2.85
CA GLY A 434 1.47 -21.85 -2.84
C GLY A 434 2.18 -22.54 -4.01
N LEU A 435 1.50 -23.36 -4.80
CA LEU A 435 2.00 -23.89 -6.06
C LEU A 435 1.98 -22.80 -7.12
N TYR A 436 3.10 -22.53 -7.74
CA TYR A 436 3.25 -21.63 -8.87
C TYR A 436 3.80 -22.38 -10.07
N LEU A 437 3.15 -22.24 -11.21
CA LEU A 437 3.63 -22.73 -12.52
C LEU A 437 3.51 -21.58 -13.52
N HIS A 438 4.60 -21.28 -14.23
CA HIS A 438 4.59 -20.43 -15.41
C HIS A 438 5.29 -21.16 -16.54
N ALA A 439 4.63 -21.28 -17.68
CA ALA A 439 5.18 -21.84 -18.89
C ALA A 439 4.89 -20.89 -20.06
N GLN A 440 5.88 -20.53 -20.82
CA GLN A 440 5.73 -19.67 -21.97
C GLN A 440 6.60 -20.18 -23.12
N THR A 441 6.04 -20.15 -24.31
CA THR A 441 6.78 -20.39 -25.57
C THR A 441 6.57 -19.23 -26.51
N VAL A 442 7.65 -18.75 -27.08
CA VAL A 442 7.66 -17.72 -28.12
C VAL A 442 8.36 -18.29 -29.32
N HIS A 443 7.75 -18.24 -30.47
CA HIS A 443 8.32 -18.71 -31.73
C HIS A 443 8.25 -17.60 -32.78
N SER A 444 9.40 -17.17 -33.28
CA SER A 444 9.56 -16.11 -34.27
C SER A 444 10.12 -16.66 -35.57
N GLN A 445 9.57 -16.25 -36.70
CA GLN A 445 10.17 -16.51 -38.02
C GLN A 445 11.45 -15.71 -38.19
N ASP A 446 12.34 -16.20 -39.02
CA ASP A 446 13.66 -15.57 -39.26
C ASP A 446 13.56 -14.14 -39.81
N SER A 447 12.49 -13.84 -40.54
CA SER A 447 12.19 -12.52 -41.09
C SER A 447 11.45 -11.58 -40.13
N TYR A 448 10.94 -12.08 -39.00
CA TYR A 448 10.23 -11.22 -38.02
C TYR A 448 11.16 -10.17 -37.42
N ARG A 449 10.70 -8.92 -37.37
CA ARG A 449 11.40 -7.79 -36.78
C ARG A 449 10.48 -7.01 -35.85
N ALA A 450 11.07 -6.37 -34.84
CA ALA A 450 10.40 -5.43 -33.91
C ALA A 450 11.31 -4.23 -33.68
N LEU A 451 10.77 -3.15 -33.13
CA LEU A 451 11.58 -1.98 -32.75
C LEU A 451 12.72 -2.41 -31.82
N GLY A 452 13.92 -1.88 -32.06
CA GLY A 452 15.13 -2.23 -31.30
C GLY A 452 15.75 -3.58 -31.63
N LEU A 453 15.18 -4.35 -32.59
CA LEU A 453 15.67 -5.62 -33.09
C LEU A 453 15.87 -5.57 -34.62
N MET A 454 16.20 -4.40 -35.14
CA MET A 454 16.32 -4.17 -36.58
C MET A 454 17.54 -4.90 -37.17
N THR A 455 18.63 -4.93 -36.42
CA THR A 455 19.94 -5.47 -36.90
C THR A 455 20.36 -6.74 -36.17
N SER A 456 19.81 -7.04 -35.02
CA SER A 456 20.13 -8.25 -34.27
C SER A 456 19.28 -9.41 -34.72
N PRO A 457 19.81 -10.62 -34.86
CA PRO A 457 19.02 -11.80 -35.14
C PRO A 457 18.03 -12.00 -34.00
N ASN A 458 16.76 -12.19 -34.35
CA ASN A 458 15.72 -12.58 -33.38
C ASN A 458 16.00 -14.00 -32.90
N HIS A 459 15.67 -14.25 -31.65
CA HIS A 459 15.61 -15.64 -31.20
C HIS A 459 14.50 -16.36 -31.96
N ARG A 460 14.83 -17.47 -32.59
CA ARG A 460 13.87 -18.31 -33.31
C ARG A 460 12.83 -18.93 -32.40
N SER A 461 13.24 -19.32 -31.19
CA SER A 461 12.31 -19.75 -30.14
C SER A 461 12.89 -19.46 -28.76
N GLN A 462 12.00 -19.12 -27.87
CA GLN A 462 12.27 -18.99 -26.45
C GLN A 462 11.21 -19.77 -25.68
N ASP A 463 11.66 -20.77 -24.93
CA ASP A 463 10.80 -21.58 -24.07
C ASP A 463 11.23 -21.35 -22.63
N THR A 464 10.28 -21.03 -21.75
CA THR A 464 10.50 -20.84 -20.33
C THR A 464 9.50 -21.65 -19.53
N ILE A 465 9.97 -22.34 -18.50
CA ILE A 465 9.14 -23.04 -17.52
C ILE A 465 9.67 -22.69 -16.14
N SER A 466 8.81 -22.27 -15.25
CA SER A 466 9.11 -22.01 -13.84
C SER A 466 8.08 -22.70 -12.97
N LEU A 467 8.53 -23.46 -12.00
CA LEU A 467 7.70 -24.21 -11.07
C LEU A 467 8.15 -23.91 -9.66
N GLY A 468 7.26 -23.46 -8.79
CA GLY A 468 7.49 -23.24 -7.37
C GLY A 468 6.59 -24.16 -6.54
N LEU A 469 7.19 -24.93 -5.64
CA LEU A 469 6.53 -25.93 -4.82
C LEU A 469 6.81 -25.63 -3.34
N PRO A 470 5.83 -25.26 -2.53
CA PRO A 470 5.99 -25.28 -1.07
C PRO A 470 5.98 -26.75 -0.61
N ILE A 471 7.10 -27.23 -0.08
CA ILE A 471 7.20 -28.59 0.49
C ILE A 471 6.64 -28.61 1.91
N SER A 472 6.90 -27.54 2.65
CA SER A 472 6.39 -27.31 4.01
C SER A 472 6.38 -25.82 4.33
N ASN A 473 5.87 -25.45 5.50
CA ASN A 473 5.92 -24.06 5.98
C ASN A 473 7.36 -23.51 6.10
N ALA A 474 8.34 -24.41 6.22
CA ALA A 474 9.75 -24.05 6.35
C ALA A 474 10.57 -24.27 5.06
N SER A 475 9.99 -24.88 4.03
CA SER A 475 10.76 -25.32 2.86
C SER A 475 10.01 -25.07 1.57
N ASN A 476 10.74 -24.59 0.57
CA ASN A 476 10.24 -24.47 -0.80
C ASN A 476 11.25 -25.02 -1.80
N LEU A 477 10.76 -25.49 -2.92
CA LEU A 477 11.53 -25.95 -4.06
C LEU A 477 11.09 -25.16 -5.28
N ALA A 478 12.06 -24.63 -6.01
CA ALA A 478 11.81 -23.97 -7.28
C ALA A 478 12.63 -24.62 -8.40
N PHE A 479 11.98 -24.85 -9.52
CA PHE A 479 12.61 -25.34 -10.74
C PHE A 479 12.40 -24.33 -11.86
N SER A 480 13.43 -24.04 -12.66
CA SER A 480 13.30 -23.23 -13.86
C SER A 480 14.05 -23.86 -15.03
N LEU A 481 13.46 -23.79 -16.20
CA LEU A 481 14.05 -24.12 -17.49
C LEU A 481 13.88 -22.92 -18.41
N ALA A 482 14.97 -22.47 -19.01
CA ALA A 482 14.95 -21.48 -20.07
C ALA A 482 15.73 -22.04 -21.25
N ARG A 483 15.10 -22.11 -22.42
CA ARG A 483 15.75 -22.53 -23.67
C ARG A 483 15.57 -21.41 -24.68
N VAL A 484 16.67 -20.92 -25.20
CA VAL A 484 16.72 -19.91 -26.24
C VAL A 484 17.44 -20.50 -27.44
N ARG A 485 16.78 -20.50 -28.58
CA ARG A 485 17.35 -20.93 -29.85
C ARG A 485 17.48 -19.72 -30.75
N ASP A 486 18.70 -19.45 -31.17
CA ASP A 486 19.01 -18.35 -32.10
C ASP A 486 18.88 -18.83 -33.57
N GLN A 487 18.77 -17.88 -34.50
CA GLN A 487 18.74 -18.13 -35.96
C GLN A 487 19.99 -18.86 -36.46
N ASN A 488 21.14 -18.58 -35.85
CA ASN A 488 22.46 -19.17 -36.20
C ASN A 488 22.69 -20.55 -35.59
N THR A 489 21.65 -21.30 -35.24
CA THR A 489 21.69 -22.66 -34.70
C THR A 489 22.27 -22.82 -33.28
N TYR A 490 22.61 -21.74 -32.59
CA TYR A 490 22.99 -21.87 -31.17
C TYR A 490 21.76 -22.04 -30.31
N THR A 491 21.73 -23.12 -29.56
CA THR A 491 20.73 -23.31 -28.51
C THR A 491 21.41 -23.13 -27.16
N ILE A 492 20.89 -22.21 -26.36
CA ILE A 492 21.28 -22.06 -24.94
C ILE A 492 20.14 -22.58 -24.12
N GLU A 493 20.43 -23.54 -23.28
CA GLU A 493 19.48 -24.09 -22.32
C GLU A 493 20.04 -23.95 -20.93
N THR A 494 19.26 -23.31 -20.05
CA THR A 494 19.57 -23.16 -18.63
C THR A 494 18.54 -23.89 -17.83
N ARG A 495 18.99 -24.79 -16.96
CA ARG A 495 18.14 -25.49 -15.98
C ARG A 495 18.61 -25.09 -14.59
N SER A 496 17.70 -24.73 -13.73
CA SER A 496 18.01 -24.37 -12.35
C SER A 496 17.04 -25.04 -11.38
N LEU A 497 17.59 -25.55 -10.30
CA LEU A 497 16.84 -26.11 -9.19
C LEU A 497 17.30 -25.38 -7.91
N VAL A 498 16.36 -24.80 -7.19
CA VAL A 498 16.61 -24.07 -5.95
C VAL A 498 15.79 -24.68 -4.84
N TYR A 499 16.46 -25.11 -3.78
CA TYR A 499 15.80 -25.57 -2.56
C TYR A 499 16.16 -24.63 -1.42
N SER A 500 15.15 -24.12 -0.74
CA SER A 500 15.30 -23.27 0.44
C SER A 500 14.67 -23.95 1.64
N HIS A 501 15.39 -23.94 2.76
CA HIS A 501 14.91 -24.49 4.02
C HIS A 501 15.27 -23.59 5.20
N GLN A 502 14.31 -23.40 6.11
CA GLN A 502 14.52 -22.65 7.34
C GLN A 502 15.09 -23.59 8.41
N VAL A 503 16.30 -23.28 8.91
CA VAL A 503 16.98 -24.01 9.96
C VAL A 503 17.07 -23.12 11.19
N GLY A 504 16.18 -23.30 12.15
CA GLY A 504 16.07 -22.41 13.31
C GLY A 504 15.81 -20.95 12.87
N PRO A 505 16.56 -19.95 13.34
CA PRO A 505 16.45 -18.57 12.91
C PRO A 505 17.08 -18.31 11.53
N GLY A 506 17.86 -19.26 11.00
CA GLY A 506 18.60 -19.13 9.75
C GLY A 506 17.88 -19.77 8.56
N ARG A 507 18.43 -19.56 7.37
CA ARG A 507 17.95 -20.13 6.12
C ARG A 507 19.10 -20.76 5.33
N LEU A 508 18.86 -21.94 4.84
CA LEU A 508 19.73 -22.68 3.94
C LEU A 508 19.16 -22.64 2.53
N ASN A 509 19.98 -22.27 1.54
CA ASN A 509 19.60 -22.27 0.13
C ASN A 509 20.59 -23.12 -0.65
N LEU A 510 20.09 -24.14 -1.35
CA LEU A 510 20.83 -24.95 -2.30
C LEU A 510 20.37 -24.56 -3.70
N SER A 511 21.30 -24.21 -4.58
CA SER A 511 21.03 -23.92 -5.99
C SER A 511 21.90 -24.79 -6.86
N LEU A 512 21.29 -25.46 -7.83
CA LEU A 512 21.94 -26.29 -8.82
C LEU A 512 21.57 -25.71 -10.18
N THR A 513 22.56 -25.27 -10.97
CA THR A 513 22.35 -24.67 -12.28
C THR A 513 23.19 -25.38 -13.32
N GLN A 514 22.59 -25.74 -14.42
CA GLN A 514 23.24 -26.30 -15.59
C GLN A 514 22.99 -25.37 -16.78
N VAL A 515 24.03 -25.01 -17.47
CA VAL A 515 23.96 -24.26 -18.74
C VAL A 515 24.49 -25.18 -19.83
N GLN A 516 23.71 -25.35 -20.89
CA GLN A 516 24.10 -26.09 -22.09
C GLN A 516 24.02 -25.14 -23.28
N GLY A 517 25.04 -25.16 -24.16
CA GLY A 517 25.10 -24.29 -25.32
C GLY A 517 26.50 -24.25 -25.90
N ALA A 518 26.97 -23.10 -26.41
CA ALA A 518 28.32 -22.89 -26.89
C ALA A 518 29.40 -23.15 -25.83
N ARG A 519 29.02 -23.00 -24.56
CA ARG A 519 29.80 -23.44 -23.39
C ARG A 519 28.88 -24.26 -22.51
N GLN A 520 29.36 -25.43 -22.09
CA GLN A 520 28.70 -26.21 -21.05
C GLN A 520 29.27 -25.81 -19.72
N GLY A 521 28.40 -25.66 -18.73
CA GLY A 521 28.82 -25.29 -17.38
C GLY A 521 27.83 -25.79 -16.34
N TYR A 522 28.35 -26.18 -15.19
CA TYR A 522 27.60 -26.56 -13.99
C TYR A 522 27.94 -25.60 -12.87
N SER A 523 26.95 -25.17 -12.15
CA SER A 523 27.13 -24.38 -10.92
C SER A 523 26.30 -24.96 -9.79
N HIS A 524 26.97 -25.31 -8.71
CA HIS A 524 26.34 -25.75 -7.47
C HIS A 524 26.63 -24.70 -6.41
N MET A 525 25.62 -24.30 -5.66
CA MET A 525 25.74 -23.27 -4.63
C MET A 525 24.99 -23.69 -3.38
N LEU A 526 25.66 -23.62 -2.25
CA LEU A 526 25.06 -23.76 -0.94
C LEU A 526 25.31 -22.46 -0.16
N LEU A 527 24.24 -21.76 0.22
CA LEU A 527 24.28 -20.54 1.01
C LEU A 527 23.52 -20.76 2.31
N TRP A 528 24.19 -20.50 3.41
CA TRP A 528 23.54 -20.42 4.72
C TRP A 528 23.61 -19.00 5.25
N THR A 529 22.47 -18.49 5.73
CA THR A 529 22.36 -17.15 6.34
C THR A 529 21.63 -17.26 7.66
N MET A 530 22.12 -16.57 8.68
CA MET A 530 21.52 -16.58 10.02
C MET A 530 21.57 -15.19 10.66
N PRO A 531 20.41 -14.60 11.04
CA PRO A 531 20.38 -13.42 11.87
C PRO A 531 20.78 -13.76 13.30
N LEU A 532 21.63 -12.95 13.93
CA LEU A 532 22.05 -13.17 15.31
C LEU A 532 21.02 -12.73 16.35
N GLY A 533 19.89 -12.14 15.90
CA GLY A 533 18.77 -11.78 16.75
C GLY A 533 19.12 -10.82 17.89
N PRO A 534 18.64 -11.07 19.13
CA PRO A 534 18.84 -10.17 20.26
C PRO A 534 20.30 -9.99 20.67
N TRP A 535 21.16 -10.97 20.38
CA TRP A 535 22.58 -10.96 20.75
C TRP A 535 23.37 -9.88 20.01
N ALA A 536 23.04 -9.69 18.74
CA ALA A 536 23.63 -8.66 17.90
C ALA A 536 22.56 -8.18 16.92
N PRO A 537 21.73 -7.22 17.30
CA PRO A 537 20.62 -6.75 16.49
C PRO A 537 21.10 -6.33 15.11
N ARG A 538 20.37 -6.81 14.07
CA ARG A 538 20.61 -6.46 12.66
C ARG A 538 21.94 -6.97 12.12
N THR A 539 22.53 -7.94 12.77
CA THR A 539 23.74 -8.62 12.34
C THR A 539 23.39 -9.99 11.77
N ASN A 540 23.88 -10.27 10.58
CA ASN A 540 23.72 -11.54 9.89
C ASN A 540 25.08 -12.22 9.74
N VAL A 541 25.10 -13.51 9.96
CA VAL A 541 26.21 -14.41 9.59
C VAL A 541 25.84 -15.11 8.30
N GLN A 542 26.78 -15.28 7.42
CA GLN A 542 26.60 -15.99 6.16
C GLN A 542 27.80 -16.87 5.85
N ALA A 543 27.53 -18.05 5.33
CA ALA A 543 28.52 -18.96 4.80
C ALA A 543 28.04 -19.46 3.44
N PHE A 544 28.95 -19.53 2.50
CA PHE A 544 28.66 -19.84 1.12
C PHE A 544 29.74 -20.75 0.55
N VAL A 545 29.30 -21.77 -0.14
CA VAL A 545 30.15 -22.61 -0.95
C VAL A 545 29.56 -22.66 -2.35
N SER A 546 30.34 -22.38 -3.36
CA SER A 546 29.94 -22.64 -4.73
C SER A 546 31.03 -23.37 -5.49
N GLN A 547 30.58 -24.25 -6.36
CA GLN A 547 31.41 -24.88 -7.37
C GLN A 547 30.87 -24.48 -8.74
N ARG A 548 31.70 -23.88 -9.54
CA ARG A 548 31.39 -23.56 -10.94
C ARG A 548 32.43 -24.23 -11.81
N ASP A 549 32.00 -25.19 -12.59
CA ASP A 549 32.88 -26.07 -13.36
C ASP A 549 33.94 -26.70 -12.44
N GLU A 550 35.22 -26.45 -12.65
CA GLU A 550 36.32 -26.95 -11.83
C GLU A 550 36.74 -25.99 -10.70
N GLN A 551 36.14 -24.80 -10.61
CA GLN A 551 36.51 -23.80 -9.61
C GLN A 551 35.57 -23.84 -8.41
N THR A 552 36.12 -24.03 -7.23
CA THR A 552 35.42 -23.94 -5.97
C THR A 552 35.71 -22.59 -5.30
N MET A 553 34.65 -21.93 -4.89
CA MET A 553 34.70 -20.73 -4.07
C MET A 553 34.03 -21.00 -2.72
N PHE A 554 34.70 -20.62 -1.67
CA PHE A 554 34.14 -20.61 -0.32
C PHE A 554 34.19 -19.17 0.21
N TYR A 555 33.13 -18.70 0.87
CA TYR A 555 33.25 -17.54 1.72
C TYR A 555 32.45 -17.71 3.01
N ALA A 556 32.89 -17.01 4.05
CA ALA A 556 32.18 -16.85 5.31
C ALA A 556 32.32 -15.41 5.77
N GLY A 557 31.30 -14.90 6.39
CA GLY A 557 31.34 -13.54 6.89
C GLY A 557 30.18 -13.13 7.76
N MET A 558 30.30 -11.91 8.22
CA MET A 558 29.30 -11.23 9.06
C MET A 558 29.05 -9.84 8.51
N SER A 559 27.81 -9.38 8.63
CA SER A 559 27.45 -8.01 8.28
C SER A 559 26.40 -7.45 9.24
N LYS A 560 26.54 -6.18 9.52
CA LYS A 560 25.54 -5.39 10.26
C LYS A 560 25.03 -4.27 9.37
N GLU A 561 23.73 -4.26 9.15
CA GLU A 561 23.08 -3.22 8.33
C GLU A 561 22.89 -1.92 9.11
N PRO A 562 23.20 -0.75 8.52
CA PRO A 562 22.91 0.53 9.16
C PRO A 562 21.42 0.82 9.22
N SER A 563 20.96 1.67 10.14
CA SER A 563 19.60 2.19 10.24
C SER A 563 19.58 3.62 10.75
N PRO A 564 18.44 4.31 10.64
CA PRO A 564 18.31 5.64 11.19
C PRO A 564 18.64 5.75 12.69
N GLN A 565 18.37 4.71 13.49
CA GLN A 565 18.67 4.65 14.92
C GLN A 565 20.10 4.18 15.23
N ALA A 566 20.71 3.42 14.31
CA ALA A 566 22.08 2.93 14.40
C ALA A 566 22.78 3.15 13.06
N PRO A 567 23.26 4.37 12.77
CA PRO A 567 23.67 4.79 11.44
C PRO A 567 24.92 4.08 10.91
N TRP A 568 25.64 3.38 11.75
CA TRP A 568 26.82 2.63 11.33
C TRP A 568 26.51 1.15 11.08
N GLY A 569 26.91 0.72 9.89
CA GLY A 569 26.93 -0.69 9.46
C GLY A 569 28.34 -1.11 9.09
N TRP A 570 28.56 -2.40 9.01
CA TRP A 570 29.83 -2.97 8.60
C TRP A 570 29.65 -4.36 7.97
N ARG A 571 30.64 -4.79 7.19
CA ARG A 571 30.73 -6.11 6.59
C ARG A 571 32.15 -6.64 6.70
N LEU A 572 32.27 -7.87 7.14
CA LEU A 572 33.52 -8.63 7.17
C LEU A 572 33.30 -9.94 6.41
N LEU A 573 34.06 -10.17 5.38
CA LEU A 573 34.03 -11.40 4.59
C LEU A 573 35.43 -11.97 4.44
N ASN A 574 35.53 -13.29 4.53
CA ASN A 574 36.73 -14.02 4.12
C ASN A 574 36.32 -14.96 3.00
N SER A 575 37.04 -14.94 1.89
CA SER A 575 36.76 -15.78 0.74
C SER A 575 38.00 -16.51 0.27
N GLN A 576 37.81 -17.70 -0.30
CA GLN A 576 38.83 -18.49 -0.91
C GLN A 576 38.36 -18.98 -2.28
N THR A 577 39.16 -18.76 -3.31
CA THR A 577 38.84 -19.16 -4.68
C THR A 577 40.11 -19.67 -5.36
N ALA A 578 40.11 -20.90 -5.85
CA ALA A 578 41.24 -21.50 -6.58
C ALA A 578 42.62 -21.39 -5.86
N GLY A 579 42.59 -21.48 -4.52
CA GLY A 579 43.79 -21.39 -3.69
C GLY A 579 44.17 -19.97 -3.26
N ALA A 580 43.58 -18.93 -3.89
CA ALA A 580 43.77 -17.54 -3.46
C ALA A 580 42.76 -17.16 -2.36
N THR A 581 43.26 -16.49 -1.34
CA THR A 581 42.41 -15.96 -0.24
C THR A 581 42.19 -14.47 -0.44
N ALA A 582 40.98 -14.02 -0.03
CA ALA A 582 40.67 -12.60 0.02
C ALA A 582 39.86 -12.26 1.25
N GLN A 583 40.20 -11.12 1.86
CA GLN A 583 39.49 -10.53 2.99
C GLN A 583 38.81 -9.24 2.54
N GLU A 584 37.57 -9.07 2.91
CA GLU A 584 36.81 -7.85 2.58
C GLU A 584 36.30 -7.20 3.86
N LEU A 585 36.52 -5.91 3.96
CA LEU A 585 36.00 -5.02 5.00
C LEU A 585 35.12 -3.97 4.33
N GLY A 586 33.88 -3.84 4.74
CA GLY A 586 32.98 -2.76 4.34
C GLY A 586 32.58 -1.95 5.57
N LEU A 587 32.57 -0.65 5.45
CA LEU A 587 32.04 0.28 6.45
C LEU A 587 30.98 1.17 5.80
N TYR A 588 29.83 1.29 6.45
CA TYR A 588 28.68 2.01 5.94
C TYR A 588 28.20 3.01 6.98
N HIS A 589 27.88 4.23 6.56
CA HIS A 589 27.26 5.24 7.39
C HIS A 589 26.00 5.79 6.72
N LEU A 590 24.84 5.58 7.35
CA LEU A 590 23.56 6.13 6.92
C LEU A 590 23.32 7.45 7.67
N GLY A 591 23.90 8.53 7.17
CA GLY A 591 23.71 9.86 7.73
C GLY A 591 22.36 10.47 7.33
N GLN A 592 21.92 11.49 8.08
CA GLN A 592 20.70 12.24 7.77
C GLN A 592 20.82 13.11 6.52
N ARG A 593 22.05 13.43 6.11
CA ARG A 593 22.35 14.32 4.96
C ARG A 593 23.04 13.58 3.82
N THR A 594 23.86 12.60 4.16
CA THR A 594 24.68 11.85 3.18
C THR A 594 24.83 10.42 3.63
N GLN A 595 25.09 9.55 2.68
CA GLN A 595 25.48 8.16 2.93
C GLN A 595 26.95 7.99 2.50
N LEU A 596 27.72 7.31 3.34
CA LEU A 596 29.12 7.00 3.09
C LEU A 596 29.31 5.49 3.08
N GLN A 597 30.08 5.00 2.11
CA GLN A 597 30.50 3.62 2.04
C GLN A 597 32.00 3.56 1.76
N ALA A 598 32.70 2.75 2.52
CA ALA A 598 34.09 2.44 2.30
C ALA A 598 34.27 0.92 2.23
N ASP A 599 34.85 0.41 1.16
CA ASP A 599 35.15 -1.00 0.96
C ASP A 599 36.66 -1.18 0.77
N LEU A 600 37.21 -2.19 1.43
CA LEU A 600 38.59 -2.65 1.26
C LEU A 600 38.57 -4.15 1.02
N LYS A 601 39.23 -4.58 -0.04
CA LYS A 601 39.47 -5.99 -0.34
C LYS A 601 40.96 -6.24 -0.46
N LEU A 602 41.46 -7.17 0.30
CA LEU A 602 42.85 -7.61 0.29
C LEU A 602 42.87 -9.06 -0.15
N SER A 603 43.66 -9.37 -1.18
CA SER A 603 43.91 -10.74 -1.64
C SER A 603 45.40 -10.95 -1.82
N ASP A 604 45.82 -12.20 -2.01
CA ASP A 604 47.22 -12.58 -2.15
C ASP A 604 47.91 -11.82 -3.29
N ASN A 605 47.18 -11.50 -4.35
CA ASN A 605 47.73 -10.91 -5.56
C ASN A 605 47.13 -9.54 -5.94
N ALA A 606 46.19 -9.03 -5.19
CA ALA A 606 45.53 -7.76 -5.49
C ALA A 606 44.95 -7.08 -4.25
N GLN A 607 44.95 -5.77 -4.29
CA GLN A 607 44.29 -4.91 -3.32
C GLN A 607 43.27 -4.03 -4.04
N PHE A 608 42.08 -3.89 -3.45
CA PHE A 608 41.06 -3.03 -3.98
C PHE A 608 40.48 -2.17 -2.83
N GLY A 609 40.42 -0.86 -3.05
CA GLY A 609 39.78 0.10 -2.16
C GLY A 609 38.71 0.89 -2.90
N ARG A 610 37.59 1.15 -2.27
CA ARG A 610 36.52 2.01 -2.80
C ARG A 610 35.97 2.89 -1.71
N LEU A 611 35.78 4.17 -2.02
CA LEU A 611 35.05 5.14 -1.22
C LEU A 611 33.88 5.66 -2.06
N SER A 612 32.67 5.61 -1.51
CA SER A 612 31.47 6.14 -2.18
C SER A 612 30.74 7.11 -1.28
N LEU A 613 30.23 8.18 -1.85
CA LEU A 613 29.47 9.22 -1.20
C LEU A 613 28.20 9.50 -1.99
N GLN A 614 27.03 9.34 -1.33
CA GLN A 614 25.74 9.57 -1.95
C GLN A 614 24.92 10.59 -1.14
N GLY A 615 24.12 11.39 -1.84
CA GLY A 615 23.25 12.36 -1.21
C GLY A 615 22.56 13.26 -2.23
N ALA A 616 21.89 14.27 -1.72
CA ALA A 616 21.27 15.31 -2.52
C ALA A 616 21.39 16.68 -1.87
N TRP A 617 21.40 17.70 -2.73
CA TRP A 617 21.15 19.08 -2.36
C TRP A 617 19.78 19.48 -2.91
N VAL A 618 18.94 20.07 -2.06
CA VAL A 618 17.61 20.55 -2.43
C VAL A 618 17.55 22.04 -2.15
N VAL A 619 17.11 22.79 -3.16
CA VAL A 619 16.83 24.23 -3.05
C VAL A 619 15.33 24.43 -3.15
N VAL A 620 14.71 24.96 -2.10
CA VAL A 620 13.28 25.21 -2.05
C VAL A 620 13.00 26.46 -1.21
N ASP A 621 12.14 27.33 -1.72
CA ASP A 621 11.74 28.58 -1.06
C ASP A 621 12.93 29.46 -0.58
N GLY A 622 14.02 29.48 -1.35
CA GLY A 622 15.24 30.24 -1.07
C GLY A 622 16.22 29.60 -0.07
N ASP A 623 15.89 28.48 0.51
CA ASP A 623 16.75 27.73 1.43
C ASP A 623 17.39 26.51 0.75
N VAL A 624 18.56 26.09 1.26
CA VAL A 624 19.32 24.95 0.75
C VAL A 624 19.42 23.87 1.82
N TYR A 625 19.01 22.67 1.46
CA TYR A 625 19.02 21.51 2.35
C TYR A 625 19.90 20.40 1.81
N ALA A 626 20.75 19.83 2.64
CA ALA A 626 21.44 18.58 2.34
C ALA A 626 20.61 17.42 2.87
N THR A 627 20.35 16.41 2.04
CA THR A 627 19.50 15.26 2.35
C THR A 627 20.07 14.00 1.74
N PRO A 628 19.68 12.80 2.18
CA PRO A 628 19.89 11.59 1.38
C PRO A 628 19.31 11.77 -0.03
N GLN A 629 19.65 10.88 -0.98
CA GLN A 629 19.16 11.01 -2.36
C GLN A 629 17.65 11.27 -2.42
N SER A 630 17.25 12.28 -3.20
CA SER A 630 15.85 12.68 -3.36
C SER A 630 15.21 11.95 -4.54
N ASN A 631 14.75 10.72 -4.29
CA ASN A 631 14.06 9.88 -5.28
C ASN A 631 12.52 9.89 -5.09
N SER A 632 12.03 10.65 -4.13
CA SER A 632 10.66 10.70 -3.67
C SER A 632 10.20 12.15 -3.50
N SER A 633 8.95 12.38 -3.21
CA SER A 633 8.43 13.71 -2.94
C SER A 633 8.90 14.23 -1.58
N MET A 634 8.85 15.53 -1.37
CA MET A 634 9.34 16.19 -0.18
C MET A 634 8.38 17.29 0.31
N ALA A 635 8.45 17.64 1.58
CA ALA A 635 7.68 18.74 2.16
C ALA A 635 8.61 19.72 2.89
N LEU A 636 8.48 20.99 2.55
CA LEU A 636 8.97 22.08 3.39
C LEU A 636 7.95 22.32 4.50
N VAL A 637 8.31 21.90 5.70
CA VAL A 637 7.47 22.08 6.88
C VAL A 637 7.81 23.41 7.52
N GLU A 638 6.79 24.20 7.82
CA GLU A 638 6.92 25.47 8.53
C GLU A 638 6.15 25.44 9.84
N VAL A 639 6.83 25.75 10.93
CA VAL A 639 6.29 25.91 12.29
C VAL A 639 6.75 27.29 12.80
N PRO A 640 6.07 28.37 12.40
CA PRO A 640 6.53 29.72 12.62
C PRO A 640 6.85 30.01 14.09
N GLY A 641 8.05 30.55 14.33
CA GLY A 641 8.49 30.96 15.66
C GLY A 641 8.98 29.84 16.57
N LEU A 642 9.03 28.58 16.10
CA LEU A 642 9.50 27.43 16.89
C LEU A 642 10.66 26.72 16.20
N ALA A 643 11.86 26.87 16.80
CA ALA A 643 13.04 26.09 16.45
C ALA A 643 13.10 24.78 17.23
N ASP A 644 13.91 23.85 16.75
CA ASP A 644 14.19 22.55 17.38
C ASP A 644 12.96 21.67 17.63
N VAL A 645 11.88 21.85 16.87
CA VAL A 645 10.70 20.99 16.90
C VAL A 645 10.91 19.80 15.97
N GLY A 646 10.79 18.59 16.48
CA GLY A 646 10.89 17.36 15.70
C GLY A 646 9.71 17.23 14.76
N VAL A 647 9.99 17.01 13.49
CA VAL A 647 9.03 16.87 12.41
C VAL A 647 9.25 15.55 11.70
N GLY A 648 8.19 14.85 11.36
CA GLY A 648 8.34 13.56 10.69
C GLY A 648 7.08 13.00 10.05
N LEU A 649 7.16 11.75 9.64
CA LEU A 649 6.06 11.02 9.03
C LEU A 649 5.53 9.94 9.99
N HIS A 650 4.21 9.86 10.12
CA HIS A 650 3.53 8.87 10.95
C HIS A 650 4.10 8.75 12.38
N GLY A 651 4.39 9.90 13.01
CA GLY A 651 4.93 9.95 14.37
C GLY A 651 6.44 9.68 14.50
N ARG A 652 7.15 9.42 13.41
CA ARG A 652 8.61 9.21 13.41
C ARG A 652 9.33 10.48 12.99
N VAL A 653 10.09 11.09 13.89
CA VAL A 653 10.89 12.29 13.61
C VAL A 653 11.97 11.99 12.56
N GLN A 654 12.03 12.82 11.52
CA GLN A 654 13.02 12.77 10.45
C GLN A 654 13.96 13.99 10.46
N ALA A 655 13.44 15.16 10.85
CA ALA A 655 14.19 16.40 10.88
C ALA A 655 13.72 17.28 12.04
N TYR A 656 14.51 18.28 12.39
CA TYR A 656 14.15 19.32 13.36
C TYR A 656 14.07 20.67 12.67
N THR A 657 13.16 21.52 13.13
CA THR A 657 13.02 22.87 12.61
C THR A 657 14.24 23.73 12.94
N ASP A 658 14.66 24.54 12.00
CA ASP A 658 15.73 25.51 12.16
C ASP A 658 15.28 26.76 12.96
N ALA A 659 16.18 27.76 13.10
CA ALA A 659 15.90 29.03 13.79
C ALA A 659 14.71 29.81 13.18
N ARG A 660 14.31 29.53 11.94
CA ARG A 660 13.15 30.14 11.28
C ARG A 660 11.87 29.30 11.43
N GLY A 661 11.97 28.16 12.11
CA GLY A 661 10.89 27.20 12.23
C GLY A 661 10.67 26.35 10.96
N ARG A 662 11.70 26.11 10.16
CA ARG A 662 11.62 25.38 8.89
C ARG A 662 12.37 24.06 8.95
N ALA A 663 11.81 23.02 8.35
CA ALA A 663 12.45 21.72 8.18
C ALA A 663 12.06 21.10 6.84
N LEU A 664 12.98 20.39 6.18
CA LEU A 664 12.69 19.61 5.00
C LEU A 664 12.50 18.14 5.37
N ILE A 665 11.35 17.58 5.02
CA ILE A 665 11.07 16.15 5.12
C ILE A 665 11.12 15.54 3.73
N THR A 666 11.80 14.42 3.59
CA THR A 666 11.91 13.64 2.36
C THR A 666 11.16 12.32 2.49
N GLN A 667 11.12 11.53 1.40
CA GLN A 667 10.50 10.20 1.35
C GLN A 667 8.96 10.20 1.49
N LEU A 668 8.30 11.30 1.07
CA LEU A 668 6.85 11.29 0.93
C LEU A 668 6.46 10.43 -0.27
N GLN A 669 5.41 9.63 -0.09
CA GLN A 669 4.85 8.83 -1.17
C GLN A 669 4.05 9.73 -2.13
N PRO A 670 4.42 9.80 -3.41
CA PRO A 670 3.69 10.61 -4.38
C PRO A 670 2.26 10.08 -4.57
N TYR A 671 1.32 10.98 -4.76
CA TYR A 671 -0.10 10.70 -4.98
C TYR A 671 -0.79 9.92 -3.85
N ASN A 672 -0.13 9.75 -2.71
CA ASN A 672 -0.66 9.13 -1.49
C ASN A 672 -0.83 10.17 -0.39
N ASN A 673 -1.76 9.91 0.55
CA ASN A 673 -1.86 10.68 1.77
C ASN A 673 -0.66 10.39 2.66
N ASN A 674 0.09 11.45 2.95
CA ASN A 674 1.19 11.42 3.89
C ASN A 674 0.81 12.24 5.11
N THR A 675 0.86 11.65 6.29
CA THR A 675 0.59 12.34 7.55
C THR A 675 1.90 12.88 8.12
N ILE A 676 2.10 14.20 8.00
CA ILE A 676 3.21 14.90 8.62
C ILE A 676 2.83 15.23 10.05
N THR A 677 3.70 14.90 11.00
CA THR A 677 3.45 15.08 12.44
C THR A 677 4.54 15.89 13.11
N LEU A 678 4.16 16.69 14.09
CA LEU A 678 5.09 17.34 15.02
C LEU A 678 5.27 16.47 16.25
N ASN A 679 6.47 16.51 16.82
CA ASN A 679 6.71 15.90 18.12
C ASN A 679 6.17 16.81 19.23
N ALA A 680 5.08 16.43 19.84
CA ALA A 680 4.41 17.21 20.86
C ALA A 680 5.31 17.52 22.09
N ASN A 681 6.31 16.68 22.37
CA ASN A 681 7.23 16.87 23.50
C ASN A 681 8.21 18.02 23.31
N ASP A 682 8.45 18.43 22.06
CA ASP A 682 9.37 19.51 21.73
C ASP A 682 8.67 20.88 21.72
N LEU A 683 7.35 20.88 21.90
CA LEU A 683 6.55 22.10 21.87
C LEU A 683 6.61 22.84 23.22
N PRO A 684 6.80 24.16 23.22
CA PRO A 684 6.71 24.94 24.46
C PRO A 684 5.31 24.86 25.10
N ILE A 685 5.24 24.85 26.42
CA ILE A 685 3.97 24.75 27.18
C ILE A 685 2.97 25.87 26.79
N GLY A 686 3.47 27.01 26.33
CA GLY A 686 2.67 28.15 25.89
C GLY A 686 2.34 28.15 24.39
N ALA A 687 2.82 27.19 23.64
CA ALA A 687 2.50 27.10 22.23
C ALA A 687 1.12 26.40 22.06
N GLU A 688 0.25 27.05 21.33
CA GLU A 688 -1.04 26.49 20.94
C GLU A 688 -1.00 26.17 19.46
N ILE A 689 -1.26 24.91 19.16
CA ILE A 689 -1.22 24.39 17.79
C ILE A 689 -2.59 23.80 17.48
N ASP A 690 -3.21 24.27 16.41
CA ASP A 690 -4.54 23.80 16.01
C ASP A 690 -4.53 22.30 15.70
N ASN A 691 -3.47 21.82 15.01
CA ASN A 691 -3.29 20.42 14.68
C ASN A 691 -1.81 20.03 14.76
N ILE A 692 -1.49 18.94 15.43
CA ILE A 692 -0.13 18.36 15.49
C ILE A 692 0.17 17.46 14.29
N SER A 693 -0.80 17.28 13.38
CA SER A 693 -0.66 16.48 12.16
C SER A 693 -1.36 17.16 10.99
N ILE A 694 -0.74 17.07 9.81
CA ILE A 694 -1.27 17.58 8.54
C ILE A 694 -1.18 16.46 7.51
N GLU A 695 -2.27 16.20 6.79
CA GLU A 695 -2.28 15.29 5.66
C GLU A 695 -1.95 16.06 4.37
N VAL A 696 -1.04 15.51 3.58
CA VAL A 696 -0.58 16.08 2.32
C VAL A 696 -0.54 15.05 1.22
N LEU A 697 -0.85 15.47 -0.01
CA LEU A 697 -0.89 14.64 -1.21
C LEU A 697 0.06 15.23 -2.27
N PRO A 698 1.37 14.94 -2.21
CA PRO A 698 2.35 15.54 -3.09
C PRO A 698 2.34 14.92 -4.51
N PRO A 699 2.61 15.70 -5.57
CA PRO A 699 2.99 15.17 -6.88
C PRO A 699 4.31 14.41 -6.84
N GLN A 700 4.60 13.63 -7.89
CA GLN A 700 5.83 12.85 -7.99
C GLN A 700 7.08 13.73 -7.90
N ARG A 701 8.00 13.40 -6.98
CA ARG A 701 9.30 14.07 -6.77
C ARG A 701 9.20 15.59 -6.68
N SER A 702 8.09 16.09 -6.18
CA SER A 702 7.85 17.52 -5.96
C SER A 702 8.13 17.92 -4.51
N ALA A 703 8.40 19.21 -4.33
CA ALA A 703 8.36 19.85 -3.01
C ALA A 703 6.96 20.48 -2.82
N ILE A 704 6.41 20.30 -1.65
CA ILE A 704 5.15 20.94 -1.22
C ILE A 704 5.38 21.71 0.08
N LYS A 705 4.44 22.58 0.45
CA LYS A 705 4.46 23.31 1.72
C LYS A 705 3.50 22.66 2.71
N ALA A 706 3.97 22.42 3.94
CA ALA A 706 3.14 21.99 5.07
C ALA A 706 3.29 23.05 6.19
N LEU A 707 2.28 23.90 6.33
CA LEU A 707 2.27 24.98 7.29
C LEU A 707 1.46 24.58 8.53
N PHE A 708 2.12 24.48 9.67
CA PHE A 708 1.47 24.35 10.97
C PHE A 708 1.15 25.72 11.53
N GLN A 709 -0.12 25.97 11.79
CA GLN A 709 -0.54 27.21 12.43
C GLN A 709 -0.22 27.13 13.91
N VAL A 710 0.75 27.93 14.32
CA VAL A 710 1.21 27.99 15.70
C VAL A 710 0.90 29.36 16.25
N ARG A 711 0.28 29.40 17.39
CA ARG A 711 0.10 30.62 18.18
C ARG A 711 1.07 30.55 19.35
N THR A 712 2.02 31.47 19.37
CA THR A 712 2.96 31.61 20.47
C THR A 712 2.54 32.81 21.32
N GLY A 713 2.52 32.62 22.62
CA GLY A 713 2.20 33.67 23.55
C GLY A 713 2.41 33.19 24.99
N GLN A 714 2.29 34.10 25.94
CA GLN A 714 2.38 33.74 27.34
C GLN A 714 1.14 32.98 27.79
N SER A 715 1.33 31.85 28.44
CA SER A 715 0.29 31.17 29.16
C SER A 715 0.20 31.70 30.60
N ALA A 716 -1.00 31.96 31.05
CA ALA A 716 -1.23 32.45 32.42
C ALA A 716 -2.36 31.71 33.13
N LEU A 717 -2.16 31.47 34.40
CA LEU A 717 -3.24 31.05 35.29
C LEU A 717 -3.68 32.31 36.06
N LEU A 718 -4.76 32.96 35.60
CA LEU A 718 -5.30 34.15 36.18
C LEU A 718 -6.30 33.80 37.28
N ARG A 719 -6.38 34.62 38.33
CA ARG A 719 -7.49 34.63 39.29
C ARG A 719 -8.25 35.95 39.11
N LEU A 720 -9.49 35.88 38.74
CA LEU A 720 -10.34 37.01 38.40
C LEU A 720 -11.26 37.32 39.57
N VAL A 721 -11.27 38.59 39.99
CA VAL A 721 -12.18 39.14 41.02
C VAL A 721 -12.94 40.31 40.42
N LEU A 722 -14.14 40.58 40.94
CA LEU A 722 -14.95 41.74 40.60
C LEU A 722 -14.51 42.97 41.41
N ASP A 723 -15.14 44.10 41.15
CA ASP A 723 -14.82 45.38 41.87
C ASP A 723 -15.12 45.32 43.35
N ASP A 724 -15.93 44.38 43.82
CA ASP A 724 -16.27 44.13 45.21
C ASP A 724 -15.47 42.99 45.86
N ASP A 725 -14.33 42.63 45.27
CA ASP A 725 -13.45 41.50 45.65
C ASP A 725 -14.13 40.11 45.62
N THR A 726 -15.34 39.99 45.07
CA THR A 726 -15.98 38.70 44.88
C THR A 726 -15.36 37.99 43.68
N GLU A 727 -15.32 36.64 43.74
CA GLU A 727 -14.73 35.84 42.64
C GLU A 727 -15.67 35.81 41.43
N VAL A 728 -15.12 35.91 40.23
CA VAL A 728 -15.88 35.72 39.00
C VAL A 728 -16.46 34.33 38.98
N PRO A 729 -17.78 34.18 38.67
CA PRO A 729 -18.45 32.90 38.74
C PRO A 729 -17.84 31.81 37.81
N ALA A 730 -17.83 30.59 38.30
CA ALA A 730 -17.44 29.44 37.48
C ALA A 730 -18.40 29.29 36.29
N GLY A 731 -17.84 28.97 35.10
CA GLY A 731 -18.58 28.89 33.85
C GLY A 731 -18.61 30.23 33.08
N ALA A 732 -18.12 31.34 33.66
CA ALA A 732 -17.96 32.58 32.94
C ALA A 732 -17.01 32.38 31.71
N GLN A 733 -17.29 33.08 30.61
CA GLN A 733 -16.57 33.03 29.38
C GLN A 733 -15.62 34.21 29.26
N LEU A 734 -14.32 33.94 29.17
CA LEU A 734 -13.28 34.92 28.91
C LEU A 734 -12.86 34.91 27.44
N ARG A 735 -12.76 36.09 26.83
CA ARG A 735 -12.22 36.30 25.48
C ARG A 735 -11.11 37.35 25.50
N ILE A 736 -10.12 37.16 24.65
CA ILE A 736 -9.12 38.18 24.36
C ILE A 736 -9.68 39.04 23.24
N VAL A 737 -9.90 40.35 23.50
CA VAL A 737 -10.61 41.25 22.55
C VAL A 737 -9.86 41.44 21.24
N ASN A 738 -8.54 41.36 21.28
CA ASN A 738 -7.69 41.50 20.09
C ASN A 738 -7.12 40.17 19.60
N ASP A 739 -7.79 39.04 19.91
CA ASP A 739 -7.37 37.74 19.42
C ASP A 739 -7.57 37.65 17.90
N ILE A 740 -6.66 36.94 17.23
CA ILE A 740 -6.76 36.62 15.81
C ILE A 740 -8.03 35.74 15.53
N ASP A 741 -8.41 34.94 16.51
CA ASP A 741 -9.62 34.11 16.45
C ASP A 741 -10.72 34.63 17.39
N PRO A 742 -11.71 35.36 16.88
CA PRO A 742 -12.83 35.89 17.68
C PRO A 742 -13.70 34.82 18.34
N ALA A 743 -13.65 33.57 17.86
CA ALA A 743 -14.46 32.46 18.41
C ALA A 743 -13.84 31.82 19.64
N ARG A 744 -12.59 32.12 19.94
CA ARG A 744 -11.83 31.55 21.05
C ARG A 744 -12.36 31.99 22.39
N VAL A 745 -12.67 31.03 23.26
CA VAL A 745 -13.23 31.28 24.57
C VAL A 745 -12.52 30.44 25.63
N PHE A 746 -12.19 31.08 26.77
CA PHE A 746 -11.65 30.40 27.95
C PHE A 746 -12.73 30.40 29.03
N TYR A 747 -12.86 29.30 29.76
CA TYR A 747 -13.86 29.19 30.81
C TYR A 747 -13.25 29.40 32.21
N VAL A 748 -13.89 30.22 32.99
CA VAL A 748 -13.49 30.46 34.37
C VAL A 748 -13.92 29.22 35.22
N ALA A 749 -12.94 28.70 35.97
CA ALA A 749 -13.13 27.61 36.91
C ALA A 749 -13.53 28.15 38.31
N ARG A 750 -13.64 27.25 39.29
CA ARG A 750 -13.92 27.64 40.70
C ARG A 750 -12.82 28.58 41.20
N LYS A 751 -13.19 29.44 42.16
CA LYS A 751 -12.30 30.47 42.75
C LYS A 751 -11.81 31.52 41.76
N GLY A 752 -12.60 31.82 40.72
CA GLY A 752 -12.27 32.80 39.71
C GLY A 752 -11.03 32.44 38.87
N GLN A 753 -10.58 31.17 38.86
CA GLN A 753 -9.40 30.76 38.14
C GLN A 753 -9.71 30.53 36.68
N VAL A 754 -8.83 31.00 35.79
CA VAL A 754 -8.90 30.74 34.36
C VAL A 754 -7.49 30.56 33.80
N PHE A 755 -7.32 29.50 33.01
CA PHE A 755 -6.10 29.28 32.26
C PHE A 755 -6.27 29.91 30.88
N VAL A 756 -5.38 30.88 30.57
CA VAL A 756 -5.40 31.64 29.30
C VAL A 756 -4.08 31.43 28.60
N THR A 757 -4.13 31.11 27.32
CA THR A 757 -2.93 30.95 26.47
C THR A 757 -2.91 32.01 25.38
N GLY A 758 -1.74 32.20 24.74
CA GLY A 758 -1.61 33.14 23.63
C GLY A 758 -1.64 34.64 24.02
N LEU A 759 -1.31 34.96 25.27
CA LEU A 759 -1.26 36.34 25.72
C LEU A 759 -0.05 37.07 25.11
N ALA A 760 -0.31 38.24 24.51
CA ALA A 760 0.68 39.19 24.07
C ALA A 760 1.21 40.06 25.26
N GLN A 761 2.07 41.02 24.98
CA GLN A 761 2.57 41.95 26.02
C GLN A 761 1.43 42.76 26.64
N ASP A 762 0.52 43.28 25.81
CA ASP A 762 -0.66 44.00 26.24
C ASP A 762 -1.93 43.33 25.75
N ASN A 763 -2.82 42.99 26.66
CA ASN A 763 -4.04 42.27 26.35
C ASN A 763 -5.28 43.01 26.90
N ARG A 764 -6.35 42.99 26.15
CA ARG A 764 -7.70 43.35 26.64
C ARG A 764 -8.51 42.06 26.75
N LEU A 765 -8.95 41.77 27.97
CA LEU A 765 -9.76 40.59 28.24
C LEU A 765 -11.19 41.02 28.55
N GLN A 766 -12.13 40.33 27.98
CA GLN A 766 -13.56 40.52 28.24
C GLN A 766 -14.11 39.22 28.86
N VAL A 767 -14.81 39.33 29.96
CA VAL A 767 -15.44 38.21 30.67
C VAL A 767 -16.95 38.38 30.64
N ARG A 768 -17.69 37.35 30.25
CA ARG A 768 -19.14 37.34 30.22
C ARG A 768 -19.67 36.26 31.17
N PHE A 769 -20.64 36.60 32.00
CA PHE A 769 -21.34 35.69 32.94
C PHE A 769 -22.76 36.16 33.15
N ALA A 770 -23.74 35.23 33.02
CA ALA A 770 -25.14 35.55 32.99
C ALA A 770 -25.46 36.69 31.99
N GLU A 771 -26.07 37.79 32.45
CA GLU A 771 -26.37 38.96 31.63
C GLU A 771 -25.32 40.09 31.81
N LYS A 772 -24.24 39.83 32.57
CA LYS A 772 -23.21 40.81 32.87
C LYS A 772 -21.90 40.59 32.07
N ALA A 773 -21.18 41.66 31.85
CA ALA A 773 -19.84 41.60 31.29
C ALA A 773 -18.88 42.50 32.10
N CYS A 774 -17.66 42.06 32.25
CA CYS A 774 -16.57 42.89 32.76
C CYS A 774 -15.35 42.85 31.86
N THR A 775 -14.48 43.86 31.95
CA THR A 775 -13.28 43.97 31.17
C THR A 775 -12.09 44.25 32.06
N LEU A 776 -10.94 43.77 31.65
CA LEU A 776 -9.65 44.09 32.29
C LEU A 776 -8.56 44.27 31.23
N LYS A 777 -7.55 45.08 31.57
CA LYS A 777 -6.32 45.23 30.83
C LYS A 777 -5.26 44.42 31.56
N LEU A 778 -4.57 43.54 30.82
CA LEU A 778 -3.55 42.67 31.37
C LEU A 778 -2.23 42.90 30.62
N ALA A 779 -1.23 43.48 31.33
CA ALA A 779 0.10 43.59 30.80
C ALA A 779 0.98 42.44 31.29
N VAL A 780 1.60 41.71 30.37
CA VAL A 780 2.53 40.63 30.64
C VAL A 780 3.94 41.19 30.67
N PRO A 781 4.65 41.13 31.82
CA PRO A 781 5.95 41.83 31.98
C PRO A 781 7.03 41.37 31.00
N SER A 782 7.10 40.10 30.70
CA SER A 782 8.04 39.54 29.74
C SER A 782 7.44 38.25 29.20
N PRO A 783 6.78 38.27 28.05
CA PRO A 783 6.18 37.05 27.47
C PRO A 783 7.22 35.96 27.28
N ASN A 784 7.02 34.81 27.95
CA ASN A 784 7.85 33.63 27.84
C ASN A 784 6.95 32.39 27.69
N ALA A 785 6.90 31.84 26.52
CA ALA A 785 6.07 30.70 26.19
C ALA A 785 6.46 29.41 26.94
N GLN A 786 7.59 29.36 27.62
CA GLN A 786 8.09 28.19 28.35
C GLN A 786 7.56 28.09 29.79
N THR A 787 6.97 29.15 30.33
CA THR A 787 6.52 29.17 31.72
C THR A 787 5.06 29.63 31.84
N ILE A 788 4.32 29.05 32.79
CA ILE A 788 2.98 29.53 33.14
C ILE A 788 3.09 30.70 34.08
N TRP A 789 2.69 31.88 33.63
CA TRP A 789 2.67 33.08 34.45
C TRP A 789 1.49 33.04 35.43
N ARG A 790 1.74 33.39 36.69
CA ARG A 790 0.75 33.42 37.78
C ARG A 790 0.76 34.77 38.43
N PRO A 791 0.05 35.77 37.88
CA PRO A 791 -0.04 37.07 38.48
C PRO A 791 -0.91 37.05 39.78
N PRO A 792 -0.82 38.11 40.61
CA PRO A 792 -1.77 38.33 41.69
C PRO A 792 -3.20 38.41 41.13
N PRO A 793 -4.23 38.33 41.97
CA PRO A 793 -5.64 38.46 41.55
C PRO A 793 -5.83 39.71 40.65
N GLN A 794 -6.55 39.53 39.56
CA GLN A 794 -6.82 40.59 38.57
C GLN A 794 -8.27 41.04 38.69
N THR A 795 -8.45 42.34 38.88
CA THR A 795 -9.77 42.93 38.99
C THR A 795 -10.43 43.14 37.62
N CYS A 796 -11.57 42.53 37.40
CA CYS A 796 -12.38 42.68 36.19
C CYS A 796 -13.44 43.76 36.45
N LYS A 797 -13.34 44.94 35.82
CA LYS A 797 -14.26 46.04 35.95
C LYS A 797 -15.55 45.79 35.21
N GLU A 798 -16.68 45.88 35.95
CA GLU A 798 -17.99 45.67 35.37
C GLU A 798 -18.28 46.75 34.31
N VAL A 799 -18.67 46.34 33.11
CA VAL A 799 -19.10 47.28 32.08
C VAL A 799 -20.60 47.35 32.14
N LYS A 800 -21.13 48.54 32.45
CA LYS A 800 -22.56 48.77 32.33
C LYS A 800 -22.97 48.62 30.88
N PRO A 801 -24.06 47.87 30.59
CA PRO A 801 -24.55 47.61 29.24
C PRO A 801 -24.80 48.87 28.43
#